data_523f5ae9ddb171fc1e6026973c35a00b
#
_entry.id   523f5ae9ddb171fc1e6026973c35a00b
#
_cell.length_a   1.000
_cell.length_b   1.000
_cell.length_c   1.000
_cell.angle_alpha   90.00
_cell.angle_beta   90.00
_cell.angle_gamma   90.00
#
_symmetry.space_group_name_H-M   'P 1'
#
loop_
_entity.id
_entity.type
_entity.pdbx_description
1 polymer ?
#
loop_
_entity_poly.entity_id
_entity_poly.type
_entity_poly.pdbx_seq_one_letter_code
_entity_poly.pdbx_strand_id
1 'polypeptide(L)'
;MKRILGLIVLFLMPVLSTAANIERQVNAWLAQMTMEEKIELLGGTKGFFIKGVPRLGIPEVKMSDGPLGIRANGKSTAFPAGIALAATWNKHLAFEEGNAIGQECREKNIGFILAPAMNIYRAAMDGRNFEYFGEDPCLTGQTAANYVQGVQKNKVVATVKHFVANNQEYDRHWVSSNVDERALREIYLAGFKTAIQQGGALAVMSAYNPLNGIHCSENKTLLTKILKKQWGFTGLVMSDWGAVHSTAAINAGLDLEMPRARYMNKENIIPLLKAGKVDTATIDDKVRRILRVCLTMDLFNPNREKPAVDWDAHHQVALNIAREGIVLLKNEDDLLPLSAPAIKTIAILGPNAEDTPSSGGGSAHVKPYRFVNFVDAITKRAGTNFKVTFINTNRYPSFARLIRQTRVFSDPQLKTPGYTAVFFNNTRLTFPPVARRVDPSINFDFGALAPAFGVRSQNYSIRWRGFFKPSKSGKYVFAAESDDGVRVYVNGELVLDNWSDHAPEKRFAEKALKKGKVYRLRIDYYNSHGGGMIRFGFAPLDETPLSTKLAALKNYDAAIVCVGFNAQVEGEGHDRPFALPKEQNELVQKVSAINKHTIVLLTAGGGIDFSPWIDEVQAVLHTFYLGQAGGTPVAEILFGDVNPSGKLPFSVPKRWQDAPAYGHYYPEGEAGPIYKSNHKDHPVGVNYDESILTGYRHYDQLKIEPQFPFGFGLSYTQFEYSDLQLSPRQIEKDGTVTVRCKVKNIGSRAGAEAVQLYIHAETRVPTPPKELKDFDKVYLKPGEEKTLTFTLTPEKLQIYNIQNHEWEVKAGKYEVLIGASSRDIRLKKRFLVTP
;
A
#
# COMPACT_ATOMS: atom_id res chain seq x y z
N MET A 1 44.25 12.62 -18.56
CA MET A 1 43.73 11.24 -18.74
C MET A 1 44.36 10.20 -17.75
N LYS A 2 45.67 10.11 -17.53
CA LYS A 2 46.26 9.10 -16.66
C LYS A 2 45.94 9.19 -15.15
N ARG A 3 45.62 10.37 -14.60
CA ARG A 3 45.24 10.53 -13.16
C ARG A 3 43.78 10.16 -12.85
N ILE A 4 42.88 10.23 -13.82
CA ILE A 4 41.48 9.87 -13.63
C ILE A 4 41.28 8.34 -13.69
N LEU A 5 42.07 7.64 -14.52
CA LEU A 5 42.04 6.18 -14.56
C LEU A 5 42.52 5.54 -13.24
N GLY A 6 43.49 6.15 -12.56
CA GLY A 6 44.00 5.65 -11.26
C GLY A 6 43.02 5.74 -10.12
N LEU A 7 42.16 6.75 -10.08
CA LEU A 7 41.08 6.91 -9.06
C LEU A 7 39.92 5.92 -9.26
N ILE A 8 39.57 5.63 -10.50
CA ILE A 8 38.50 4.65 -10.81
C ILE A 8 38.93 3.23 -10.46
N VAL A 9 40.22 2.88 -10.69
CA VAL A 9 40.76 1.57 -10.34
C VAL A 9 40.88 1.38 -8.84
N LEU A 10 41.21 2.42 -8.04
CA LEU A 10 41.31 2.33 -6.59
C LEU A 10 39.96 2.15 -5.88
N PHE A 11 38.86 2.69 -6.43
CA PHE A 11 37.51 2.49 -5.89
C PHE A 11 36.88 1.15 -6.29
N LEU A 12 37.27 0.56 -7.41
CA LEU A 12 36.80 -0.76 -7.86
C LEU A 12 37.47 -1.93 -7.17
N MET A 13 38.71 -1.78 -6.72
CA MET A 13 39.46 -2.86 -6.04
C MET A 13 38.83 -3.38 -4.74
N PRO A 14 38.32 -2.57 -3.78
CA PRO A 14 37.69 -3.09 -2.56
C PRO A 14 36.35 -3.77 -2.84
N VAL A 15 35.58 -3.32 -3.82
CA VAL A 15 34.30 -3.92 -4.20
C VAL A 15 34.50 -5.30 -4.84
N LEU A 16 35.48 -5.43 -5.73
CA LEU A 16 35.83 -6.72 -6.35
C LEU A 16 36.36 -7.70 -5.33
N SER A 17 37.15 -7.26 -4.34
CA SER A 17 37.65 -8.12 -3.27
C SER A 17 36.54 -8.63 -2.36
N THR A 18 35.53 -7.82 -2.08
CA THR A 18 34.36 -8.18 -1.26
C THR A 18 33.49 -9.20 -1.97
N ALA A 19 33.15 -8.98 -3.24
CA ALA A 19 32.35 -9.92 -4.04
C ALA A 19 33.05 -11.28 -4.20
N ALA A 20 34.38 -11.29 -4.48
CA ALA A 20 35.18 -12.51 -4.57
C ALA A 20 35.25 -13.28 -3.24
N ASN A 21 35.27 -12.56 -2.11
CA ASN A 21 35.22 -13.16 -0.78
C ASN A 21 33.87 -13.81 -0.48
N ILE A 22 32.76 -13.15 -0.87
CA ILE A 22 31.41 -13.71 -0.73
C ILE A 22 31.27 -15.01 -1.53
N GLU A 23 31.69 -15.03 -2.79
CA GLU A 23 31.61 -16.25 -3.62
C GLU A 23 32.51 -17.37 -3.08
N ARG A 24 33.70 -17.03 -2.56
CA ARG A 24 34.56 -18.00 -1.91
C ARG A 24 33.88 -18.65 -0.69
N GLN A 25 33.23 -17.83 0.15
CA GLN A 25 32.53 -18.35 1.33
C GLN A 25 31.29 -19.19 0.93
N VAL A 26 30.53 -18.76 -0.07
CA VAL A 26 29.39 -19.53 -0.62
C VAL A 26 29.88 -20.90 -1.13
N ASN A 27 30.96 -20.93 -1.91
CA ASN A 27 31.52 -22.17 -2.43
C ASN A 27 32.01 -23.11 -1.30
N ALA A 28 32.65 -22.56 -0.25
CA ALA A 28 33.08 -23.32 0.90
C ALA A 28 31.90 -23.97 1.65
N TRP A 29 30.79 -23.26 1.83
CA TRP A 29 29.59 -23.82 2.46
C TRP A 29 28.92 -24.86 1.57
N LEU A 30 28.74 -24.58 0.27
CA LEU A 30 28.15 -25.52 -0.68
C LEU A 30 28.89 -26.88 -0.72
N ALA A 31 30.24 -26.84 -0.62
CA ALA A 31 31.05 -28.07 -0.59
C ALA A 31 30.87 -28.86 0.71
N GLN A 32 30.51 -28.21 1.82
CA GLN A 32 30.31 -28.84 3.13
C GLN A 32 28.87 -29.30 3.40
N MET A 33 27.90 -28.75 2.69
CA MET A 33 26.48 -29.09 2.86
C MET A 33 26.19 -30.47 2.30
N THR A 34 25.36 -31.25 3.02
CA THR A 34 24.73 -32.43 2.47
C THR A 34 23.64 -32.05 1.47
N MET A 35 23.19 -32.98 0.62
CA MET A 35 22.12 -32.70 -0.32
C MET A 35 20.81 -32.40 0.40
N GLU A 36 20.53 -33.05 1.50
CA GLU A 36 19.36 -32.83 2.35
C GLU A 36 19.36 -31.41 2.93
N GLU A 37 20.50 -30.96 3.47
CA GLU A 37 20.63 -29.57 3.99
C GLU A 37 20.42 -28.53 2.89
N LYS A 38 20.93 -28.77 1.69
CA LYS A 38 20.71 -27.91 0.52
C LYS A 38 19.22 -27.82 0.15
N ILE A 39 18.54 -28.99 0.08
CA ILE A 39 17.11 -29.02 -0.21
C ILE A 39 16.28 -28.36 0.89
N GLU A 40 16.63 -28.53 2.15
CA GLU A 40 15.92 -27.92 3.26
C GLU A 40 15.98 -26.39 3.25
N LEU A 41 17.08 -25.80 2.74
CA LEU A 41 17.19 -24.35 2.55
C LEU A 41 16.25 -23.78 1.49
N LEU A 42 15.72 -24.61 0.58
CA LEU A 42 14.78 -24.17 -0.47
C LEU A 42 13.37 -23.92 0.06
N GLY A 43 13.12 -24.17 1.35
CA GLY A 43 11.82 -23.96 1.97
C GLY A 43 11.87 -23.04 3.19
N GLY A 44 10.86 -22.21 3.35
CA GLY A 44 10.67 -21.39 4.54
C GLY A 44 10.40 -22.20 5.82
N THR A 45 10.49 -21.53 6.96
CA THR A 45 10.17 -22.08 8.29
C THR A 45 9.49 -21.03 9.16
N LYS A 46 8.75 -21.46 10.20
CA LYS A 46 8.11 -20.58 11.19
C LYS A 46 7.26 -19.47 10.56
N GLY A 47 6.75 -19.68 9.33
CA GLY A 47 5.95 -18.74 8.57
C GLY A 47 6.74 -17.63 7.87
N PHE A 48 7.73 -17.03 8.52
CA PHE A 48 8.47 -15.85 8.04
C PHE A 48 10.00 -15.95 8.22
N PHE A 49 10.57 -17.14 8.05
CA PHE A 49 12.03 -17.32 8.17
C PHE A 49 12.57 -18.16 7.00
N ILE A 50 13.75 -17.79 6.54
CA ILE A 50 14.65 -18.69 5.80
C ILE A 50 15.32 -19.61 6.83
N LYS A 51 15.37 -20.91 6.55
CA LYS A 51 16.05 -21.86 7.43
C LYS A 51 17.54 -21.57 7.52
N GLY A 52 18.15 -21.91 8.66
CA GLY A 52 19.61 -21.95 8.82
C GLY A 52 20.16 -23.34 8.61
N VAL A 53 21.48 -23.44 8.67
CA VAL A 53 22.23 -24.71 8.75
C VAL A 53 23.12 -24.65 9.99
N PRO A 54 22.62 -25.01 11.18
CA PRO A 54 23.31 -24.79 12.46
C PRO A 54 24.68 -25.47 12.52
N ARG A 55 24.85 -26.65 11.91
CA ARG A 55 26.10 -27.37 11.83
C ARG A 55 27.23 -26.57 11.15
N LEU A 56 26.88 -25.67 10.24
CA LEU A 56 27.80 -24.79 9.51
C LEU A 56 27.82 -23.36 10.06
N GLY A 57 27.14 -23.11 11.19
CA GLY A 57 27.03 -21.77 11.77
C GLY A 57 26.18 -20.79 10.97
N ILE A 58 25.33 -21.29 10.06
CA ILE A 58 24.43 -20.44 9.25
C ILE A 58 23.09 -20.26 10.02
N PRO A 59 22.77 -19.05 10.49
CA PRO A 59 21.54 -18.80 11.27
C PRO A 59 20.30 -18.71 10.38
N GLU A 60 19.14 -18.82 11.01
CA GLU A 60 17.86 -18.47 10.38
C GLU A 60 17.79 -16.96 10.08
N VAL A 61 17.12 -16.58 9.00
CA VAL A 61 16.93 -15.17 8.64
C VAL A 61 15.44 -14.83 8.67
N LYS A 62 15.09 -13.83 9.48
CA LYS A 62 13.72 -13.35 9.64
C LYS A 62 13.31 -12.41 8.51
N MET A 63 12.06 -12.50 8.07
CA MET A 63 11.40 -11.57 7.14
C MET A 63 10.11 -11.01 7.72
N SER A 64 9.58 -9.97 7.10
CA SER A 64 8.29 -9.37 7.46
C SER A 64 7.59 -8.81 6.24
N ASP A 65 6.25 -8.87 6.22
CA ASP A 65 5.46 -8.01 5.36
C ASP A 65 5.75 -6.54 5.67
N GLY A 66 5.57 -5.67 4.65
CA GLY A 66 5.84 -4.29 4.90
C GLY A 66 5.88 -3.30 3.76
N PRO A 67 4.98 -3.34 2.74
CA PRO A 67 4.93 -2.26 1.75
C PRO A 67 4.71 -0.87 2.36
N LEU A 68 3.93 -0.80 3.44
CA LEU A 68 3.57 0.44 4.13
C LEU A 68 4.21 0.56 5.53
N GLY A 69 5.29 -0.18 5.78
CA GLY A 69 5.94 -0.29 7.09
C GLY A 69 5.93 -1.71 7.63
N ILE A 70 6.62 -1.97 8.72
CA ILE A 70 6.78 -3.31 9.25
C ILE A 70 5.50 -3.80 9.93
N ARG A 71 4.94 -4.90 9.41
CA ARG A 71 3.77 -5.56 10.02
C ARG A 71 4.13 -6.35 11.30
N ALA A 72 5.36 -6.82 11.40
CA ALA A 72 5.80 -7.65 12.52
C ALA A 72 5.81 -6.91 13.86
N ASN A 73 5.68 -7.67 14.93
CA ASN A 73 5.54 -7.34 16.35
C ASN A 73 6.08 -5.99 16.82
N GLY A 74 5.26 -5.26 17.58
CA GLY A 74 5.61 -4.05 18.29
C GLY A 74 5.37 -2.75 17.50
N LYS A 75 5.95 -1.65 17.98
CA LYS A 75 5.84 -0.31 17.39
C LYS A 75 6.46 -0.28 15.99
N SER A 76 5.76 0.27 15.03
CA SER A 76 6.23 0.52 13.67
C SER A 76 5.61 1.80 13.14
N THR A 77 6.31 2.45 12.22
CA THR A 77 5.73 3.56 11.47
C THR A 77 4.80 2.98 10.40
N ALA A 78 3.53 3.40 10.42
CA ALA A 78 2.60 3.14 9.34
C ALA A 78 2.68 4.30 8.35
N PHE A 79 3.35 4.08 7.22
CA PHE A 79 3.49 5.08 6.15
C PHE A 79 2.18 5.21 5.35
N PRO A 80 1.99 6.30 4.61
CA PRO A 80 0.93 6.39 3.61
C PRO A 80 0.98 5.24 2.61
N ALA A 81 -0.16 4.93 2.00
CA ALA A 81 -0.27 3.89 1.00
C ALA A 81 0.69 4.10 -0.18
N GLY A 82 1.14 3.03 -0.82
CA GLY A 82 2.07 3.11 -1.96
C GLY A 82 1.57 4.02 -3.09
N ILE A 83 0.25 3.99 -3.34
CA ILE A 83 -0.39 4.88 -4.31
C ILE A 83 -0.31 6.37 -3.90
N ALA A 84 -0.34 6.68 -2.60
CA ALA A 84 -0.13 8.04 -2.09
C ALA A 84 1.34 8.46 -2.20
N LEU A 85 2.28 7.54 -1.98
CA LEU A 85 3.70 7.78 -2.24
C LEU A 85 3.94 8.10 -3.71
N ALA A 86 3.37 7.32 -4.64
CA ALA A 86 3.47 7.57 -6.07
C ALA A 86 2.83 8.91 -6.47
N ALA A 87 1.70 9.28 -5.83
CA ALA A 87 1.03 10.56 -6.05
C ALA A 87 1.88 11.78 -5.64
N THR A 88 2.93 11.59 -4.85
CA THR A 88 3.92 12.66 -4.58
C THR A 88 4.74 13.02 -5.82
N TRP A 89 4.96 12.10 -6.76
CA TRP A 89 5.91 12.22 -7.87
C TRP A 89 7.32 12.62 -7.40
N ASN A 90 7.68 12.24 -6.19
CA ASN A 90 8.92 12.63 -5.53
C ASN A 90 9.80 11.41 -5.23
N LYS A 91 10.83 11.21 -6.07
CA LYS A 91 11.80 10.11 -5.97
C LYS A 91 12.53 10.12 -4.62
N HIS A 92 12.80 11.31 -4.07
CA HIS A 92 13.47 11.45 -2.78
C HIS A 92 12.63 10.94 -1.61
N LEU A 93 11.33 11.24 -1.59
CA LEU A 93 10.42 10.72 -0.55
C LEU A 93 10.30 9.19 -0.61
N ALA A 94 10.34 8.59 -1.81
CA ALA A 94 10.37 7.14 -1.93
C ALA A 94 11.65 6.53 -1.33
N PHE A 95 12.80 7.19 -1.52
CA PHE A 95 14.06 6.80 -0.88
C PHE A 95 13.99 6.95 0.65
N GLU A 96 13.46 8.07 1.17
CA GLU A 96 13.36 8.32 2.61
C GLU A 96 12.41 7.33 3.31
N GLU A 97 11.29 6.96 2.67
CA GLU A 97 10.41 5.91 3.19
C GLU A 97 11.14 4.57 3.28
N GLY A 98 11.79 4.16 2.19
CA GLY A 98 12.59 2.94 2.17
C GLY A 98 13.70 2.94 3.23
N ASN A 99 14.38 4.08 3.41
CA ASN A 99 15.43 4.26 4.42
C ASN A 99 14.88 4.11 5.85
N ALA A 100 13.75 4.72 6.15
CA ALA A 100 13.10 4.62 7.46
C ALA A 100 12.66 3.18 7.76
N ILE A 101 12.01 2.51 6.79
CA ILE A 101 11.63 1.09 6.92
C ILE A 101 12.86 0.21 7.12
N GLY A 102 13.94 0.46 6.37
CA GLY A 102 15.21 -0.26 6.52
C GLY A 102 15.82 -0.13 7.92
N GLN A 103 15.80 1.06 8.53
CA GLN A 103 16.25 1.31 9.90
C GLN A 103 15.39 0.55 10.93
N GLU A 104 14.07 0.61 10.79
CA GLU A 104 13.16 -0.15 11.66
C GLU A 104 13.34 -1.66 11.53
N CYS A 105 13.59 -2.17 10.31
CA CYS A 105 13.94 -3.59 10.08
C CYS A 105 15.20 -4.00 10.83
N ARG A 106 16.23 -3.16 10.79
CA ARG A 106 17.49 -3.41 11.50
C ARG A 106 17.30 -3.50 13.01
N GLU A 107 16.53 -2.56 13.57
CA GLU A 107 16.19 -2.56 15.00
C GLU A 107 15.49 -3.86 15.40
N LYS A 108 14.56 -4.36 14.57
CA LYS A 108 13.76 -5.57 14.82
C LYS A 108 14.43 -6.88 14.38
N ASN A 109 15.69 -6.82 13.94
CA ASN A 109 16.44 -7.95 13.39
C ASN A 109 15.72 -8.65 12.23
N ILE A 110 15.14 -7.86 11.31
CA ILE A 110 14.51 -8.34 10.07
C ILE A 110 15.54 -8.21 8.95
N GLY A 111 15.82 -9.32 8.26
CA GLY A 111 16.77 -9.38 7.15
C GLY A 111 16.12 -9.08 5.80
N PHE A 112 14.84 -9.45 5.61
CA PHE A 112 14.09 -9.23 4.39
C PHE A 112 12.78 -8.48 4.69
N ILE A 113 12.55 -7.38 3.99
CA ILE A 113 11.23 -6.76 3.92
C ILE A 113 10.55 -7.16 2.61
N LEU A 114 9.30 -7.63 2.70
CA LEU A 114 8.50 -8.06 1.54
C LEU A 114 7.85 -6.84 0.89
N ALA A 115 8.68 -6.00 0.30
CA ALA A 115 8.37 -4.68 -0.23
C ALA A 115 9.44 -4.20 -1.22
N PRO A 116 9.10 -3.27 -2.14
CA PRO A 116 7.78 -2.70 -2.38
C PRO A 116 6.85 -3.63 -3.18
N ALA A 117 5.53 -3.40 -3.05
CA ALA A 117 4.55 -3.95 -3.97
C ALA A 117 4.38 -2.99 -5.14
N MET A 118 4.45 -3.49 -6.41
CA MET A 118 4.62 -2.61 -7.56
C MET A 118 3.93 -3.09 -8.84
N ASN A 119 2.83 -3.81 -8.69
CA ASN A 119 2.02 -4.19 -9.85
C ASN A 119 1.39 -2.95 -10.50
N ILE A 120 1.05 -3.05 -11.77
CA ILE A 120 0.42 -1.96 -12.50
C ILE A 120 -1.05 -1.85 -12.10
N TYR A 121 -1.51 -0.64 -11.82
CA TYR A 121 -2.92 -0.31 -11.65
C TYR A 121 -3.65 -0.49 -12.99
N ARG A 122 -4.22 -1.67 -13.25
CA ARG A 122 -4.92 -2.01 -14.49
C ARG A 122 -6.38 -1.57 -14.46
N ALA A 123 -7.03 -1.75 -13.31
CA ALA A 123 -8.43 -1.42 -13.10
C ALA A 123 -8.66 -0.87 -11.69
N ALA A 124 -9.63 0.03 -11.54
CA ALA A 124 -9.93 0.65 -10.25
C ALA A 124 -10.36 -0.33 -9.16
N MET A 125 -10.88 -1.50 -9.53
CA MET A 125 -11.51 -2.45 -8.62
C MET A 125 -10.53 -3.40 -7.93
N ASP A 126 -9.28 -3.52 -8.38
CA ASP A 126 -8.28 -4.35 -7.72
C ASP A 126 -8.08 -3.91 -6.26
N GLY A 127 -8.37 -4.82 -5.34
CA GLY A 127 -8.34 -4.55 -3.90
C GLY A 127 -6.97 -4.18 -3.34
N ARG A 128 -5.88 -4.46 -4.08
CA ARG A 128 -4.49 -4.14 -3.69
C ARG A 128 -3.91 -2.89 -4.36
N ASN A 129 -4.68 -2.19 -5.17
CA ASN A 129 -4.21 -0.94 -5.81
C ASN A 129 -3.61 0.06 -4.82
N PHE A 130 -4.11 0.11 -3.59
CA PHE A 130 -3.62 1.06 -2.58
C PHE A 130 -2.13 0.86 -2.24
N GLU A 131 -1.61 -0.36 -2.35
CA GLU A 131 -0.20 -0.66 -2.05
C GLU A 131 0.74 -0.53 -3.26
N TYR A 132 0.19 -0.34 -4.49
CA TYR A 132 0.94 -0.20 -5.74
C TYR A 132 1.26 1.26 -6.07
N PHE A 133 1.95 1.51 -7.21
CA PHE A 133 2.46 2.85 -7.56
C PHE A 133 1.78 3.47 -8.79
N GLY A 134 0.71 2.88 -9.29
CA GLY A 134 -0.11 3.45 -10.37
C GLY A 134 -0.06 2.70 -11.69
N GLU A 135 -0.60 3.34 -12.74
CA GLU A 135 -0.83 2.72 -14.05
C GLU A 135 0.36 2.81 -15.02
N ASP A 136 1.36 3.65 -14.69
CA ASP A 136 2.49 3.90 -15.59
C ASP A 136 3.77 3.19 -15.14
N PRO A 137 4.43 2.42 -16.04
CA PRO A 137 5.64 1.67 -15.70
C PRO A 137 6.86 2.55 -15.38
N CYS A 138 6.95 3.79 -15.93
CA CYS A 138 8.03 4.71 -15.60
C CYS A 138 7.88 5.25 -14.18
N LEU A 139 6.69 5.75 -13.81
CA LEU A 139 6.41 6.23 -12.46
C LEU A 139 6.60 5.10 -11.44
N THR A 140 6.01 3.93 -11.71
CA THR A 140 6.11 2.74 -10.85
C THR A 140 7.57 2.32 -10.67
N GLY A 141 8.32 2.21 -11.76
CA GLY A 141 9.71 1.76 -11.74
C GLY A 141 10.64 2.72 -10.99
N GLN A 142 10.51 4.03 -11.22
CA GLN A 142 11.33 5.05 -10.56
C GLN A 142 11.01 5.15 -9.06
N THR A 143 9.74 5.10 -8.68
CA THR A 143 9.32 5.08 -7.27
C THR A 143 9.88 3.84 -6.57
N ALA A 144 9.70 2.64 -7.16
CA ALA A 144 10.21 1.39 -6.60
C ALA A 144 11.73 1.36 -6.51
N ALA A 145 12.45 1.85 -7.51
CA ALA A 145 13.93 1.86 -7.51
C ALA A 145 14.49 2.69 -6.34
N ASN A 146 13.93 3.88 -6.11
CA ASN A 146 14.37 4.74 -4.99
C ASN A 146 13.99 4.14 -3.63
N TYR A 147 12.79 3.57 -3.50
CA TYR A 147 12.39 2.83 -2.29
C TYR A 147 13.36 1.67 -1.97
N VAL A 148 13.70 0.85 -2.98
CA VAL A 148 14.65 -0.26 -2.84
C VAL A 148 16.02 0.23 -2.37
N GLN A 149 16.55 1.30 -2.99
CA GLN A 149 17.81 1.91 -2.59
C GLN A 149 17.80 2.35 -1.11
N GLY A 150 16.72 3.00 -0.68
CA GLY A 150 16.52 3.41 0.71
C GLY A 150 16.54 2.23 1.68
N VAL A 151 15.79 1.17 1.41
CA VAL A 151 15.77 -0.05 2.24
C VAL A 151 17.15 -0.70 2.31
N GLN A 152 17.79 -0.93 1.15
CA GLN A 152 19.05 -1.69 1.05
C GLN A 152 20.27 -0.93 1.56
N LYS A 153 20.22 0.40 1.64
CA LYS A 153 21.22 1.23 2.36
C LYS A 153 21.43 0.75 3.80
N ASN A 154 20.39 0.19 4.42
CA ASN A 154 20.40 -0.31 5.79
C ASN A 154 20.79 -1.79 5.91
N LYS A 155 21.34 -2.39 4.87
CA LYS A 155 21.68 -3.84 4.87
C LYS A 155 20.43 -4.71 5.14
N VAL A 156 19.27 -4.34 4.61
CA VAL A 156 18.02 -5.09 4.61
C VAL A 156 17.67 -5.38 3.16
N VAL A 157 17.28 -6.61 2.86
CA VAL A 157 16.89 -7.01 1.50
C VAL A 157 15.50 -6.50 1.20
N ALA A 158 15.37 -5.69 0.15
CA ALA A 158 14.09 -5.35 -0.44
C ALA A 158 13.63 -6.48 -1.38
N THR A 159 12.35 -6.88 -1.28
CA THR A 159 11.75 -7.94 -2.09
C THR A 159 10.66 -7.35 -2.96
N VAL A 160 10.97 -7.06 -4.23
CA VAL A 160 9.99 -6.49 -5.16
C VAL A 160 8.91 -7.51 -5.52
N LYS A 161 7.64 -7.10 -5.47
CA LYS A 161 6.49 -7.99 -5.61
C LYS A 161 5.31 -7.31 -6.30
N HIS A 162 4.37 -8.06 -6.89
CA HIS A 162 4.33 -9.50 -7.10
C HIS A 162 4.65 -9.78 -8.57
N PHE A 163 5.68 -10.54 -8.84
CA PHE A 163 6.23 -10.79 -10.18
C PHE A 163 5.53 -11.97 -10.86
N VAL A 164 4.54 -11.77 -11.77
CA VAL A 164 4.08 -10.56 -12.42
C VAL A 164 2.58 -10.63 -12.77
N ALA A 165 1.99 -9.48 -13.08
CA ALA A 165 0.62 -9.36 -13.57
C ALA A 165 -0.47 -9.86 -12.60
N ASN A 166 -0.26 -9.71 -11.29
CA ASN A 166 -1.31 -9.82 -10.29
C ASN A 166 -2.04 -8.48 -10.21
N ASN A 167 -3.01 -8.26 -11.12
CA ASN A 167 -3.72 -6.99 -11.31
C ASN A 167 -5.23 -7.11 -11.02
N GLN A 168 -5.60 -8.17 -10.29
CA GLN A 168 -6.93 -8.44 -9.73
C GLN A 168 -6.78 -9.36 -8.53
N GLU A 169 -7.67 -9.24 -7.57
CA GLU A 169 -7.73 -10.14 -6.42
C GLU A 169 -8.81 -11.23 -6.56
N TYR A 170 -9.69 -11.08 -7.55
CA TYR A 170 -10.71 -12.06 -7.89
C TYR A 170 -10.07 -13.39 -8.30
N ASP A 171 -10.25 -14.41 -7.47
CA ASP A 171 -9.70 -15.77 -7.63
C ASP A 171 -8.23 -15.80 -8.13
N ARG A 172 -7.41 -14.91 -7.57
CA ARG A 172 -6.04 -14.64 -8.01
C ARG A 172 -5.11 -15.85 -8.09
N HIS A 173 -5.46 -16.97 -7.44
CA HIS A 173 -4.68 -18.19 -7.50
C HIS A 173 -4.93 -19.00 -8.79
N TRP A 174 -6.09 -18.82 -9.45
CA TRP A 174 -6.56 -19.73 -10.50
C TRP A 174 -6.96 -19.02 -11.80
N VAL A 175 -7.22 -17.73 -11.76
CA VAL A 175 -7.50 -16.94 -12.96
C VAL A 175 -6.18 -16.55 -13.62
N SER A 176 -5.98 -16.99 -14.87
CA SER A 176 -4.78 -16.67 -15.65
C SER A 176 -4.84 -15.25 -16.21
N SER A 177 -3.77 -14.48 -15.97
CA SER A 177 -3.52 -13.22 -16.65
C SER A 177 -2.92 -13.51 -18.03
N ASN A 178 -3.73 -13.42 -19.09
CA ASN A 178 -3.29 -13.67 -20.46
C ASN A 178 -2.83 -12.36 -21.10
N VAL A 179 -1.53 -12.19 -21.22
CA VAL A 179 -0.88 -10.94 -21.64
C VAL A 179 -0.03 -11.21 -22.88
N ASP A 180 -0.21 -10.42 -23.94
CA ASP A 180 0.68 -10.48 -25.09
C ASP A 180 2.12 -10.09 -24.73
N GLU A 181 3.11 -10.57 -25.51
CA GLU A 181 4.52 -10.40 -25.14
C GLU A 181 4.95 -8.93 -25.12
N ARG A 182 4.41 -8.08 -26.02
CA ARG A 182 4.76 -6.67 -26.05
C ARG A 182 4.26 -5.94 -24.81
N ALA A 183 3.00 -6.10 -24.47
CA ALA A 183 2.42 -5.52 -23.24
C ALA A 183 3.12 -6.06 -21.99
N LEU A 184 3.40 -7.36 -21.95
CA LEU A 184 4.15 -7.96 -20.84
C LEU A 184 5.50 -7.27 -20.65
N ARG A 185 6.26 -6.99 -21.76
CA ARG A 185 7.59 -6.38 -21.70
C ARG A 185 7.57 -4.89 -21.42
N GLU A 186 6.71 -4.14 -22.13
CA GLU A 186 6.71 -2.67 -22.09
C GLU A 186 5.94 -2.11 -20.91
N ILE A 187 4.95 -2.86 -20.37
CA ILE A 187 4.06 -2.40 -19.28
C ILE A 187 4.35 -3.16 -17.98
N TYR A 188 4.04 -4.46 -17.94
CA TYR A 188 3.98 -5.21 -16.67
C TYR A 188 5.35 -5.58 -16.11
N LEU A 189 6.34 -5.81 -16.93
CA LEU A 189 7.72 -6.14 -16.53
C LEU A 189 8.63 -4.93 -16.42
N ALA A 190 8.32 -3.81 -17.09
CA ALA A 190 9.24 -2.67 -17.20
C ALA A 190 9.57 -2.02 -15.86
N GLY A 191 8.56 -1.85 -14.99
CA GLY A 191 8.78 -1.33 -13.62
C GLY A 191 9.70 -2.23 -12.81
N PHE A 192 9.51 -3.56 -12.85
CA PHE A 192 10.36 -4.53 -12.16
C PHE A 192 11.80 -4.49 -12.69
N LYS A 193 11.97 -4.38 -14.02
CA LYS A 193 13.32 -4.22 -14.62
C LYS A 193 14.03 -3.00 -14.05
N THR A 194 13.33 -1.88 -13.93
CA THR A 194 13.87 -0.63 -13.36
C THR A 194 14.23 -0.82 -11.87
N ALA A 195 13.36 -1.40 -11.07
CA ALA A 195 13.61 -1.65 -9.64
C ALA A 195 14.80 -2.60 -9.41
N ILE A 196 15.01 -3.58 -10.30
CA ILE A 196 16.13 -4.52 -10.24
C ILE A 196 17.42 -3.86 -10.75
N GLN A 197 17.42 -3.27 -11.93
CA GLN A 197 18.66 -2.79 -12.58
C GLN A 197 19.11 -1.43 -12.06
N GLN A 198 18.20 -0.51 -11.76
CA GLN A 198 18.52 0.82 -11.25
C GLN A 198 18.40 0.87 -9.72
N GLY A 199 17.38 0.21 -9.15
CA GLY A 199 17.20 0.13 -7.70
C GLY A 199 18.14 -0.86 -7.01
N GLY A 200 18.65 -1.85 -7.73
CA GLY A 200 19.54 -2.90 -7.21
C GLY A 200 18.81 -3.92 -6.32
N ALA A 201 17.51 -4.17 -6.55
CA ALA A 201 16.74 -5.13 -5.75
C ALA A 201 17.41 -6.51 -5.72
N LEU A 202 17.57 -7.09 -4.53
CA LEU A 202 18.23 -8.37 -4.30
C LEU A 202 17.28 -9.55 -4.13
N ALA A 203 15.98 -9.30 -4.00
CA ALA A 203 14.97 -10.35 -3.98
C ALA A 203 13.75 -9.98 -4.81
N VAL A 204 13.12 -11.01 -5.39
CA VAL A 204 11.88 -10.93 -6.17
C VAL A 204 10.91 -11.97 -5.61
N MET A 205 9.64 -11.58 -5.42
CA MET A 205 8.57 -12.52 -5.05
C MET A 205 7.69 -12.78 -6.28
N SER A 206 7.60 -14.07 -6.69
CA SER A 206 6.68 -14.47 -7.76
C SER A 206 5.23 -14.35 -7.32
N ALA A 207 4.35 -13.93 -8.23
CA ALA A 207 2.93 -13.71 -7.95
C ALA A 207 2.13 -15.02 -7.78
N TYR A 208 0.92 -14.90 -7.23
CA TYR A 208 -0.01 -16.02 -7.08
C TYR A 208 -0.55 -16.55 -8.41
N ASN A 209 -0.85 -15.65 -9.34
CA ASN A 209 -1.61 -15.96 -10.55
C ASN A 209 -0.83 -16.76 -11.58
N PRO A 210 -1.52 -17.54 -12.40
CA PRO A 210 -0.97 -17.99 -13.66
C PRO A 210 -0.73 -16.81 -14.62
N LEU A 211 0.35 -16.84 -15.36
CA LEU A 211 0.66 -15.97 -16.49
C LEU A 211 0.62 -16.79 -17.77
N ASN A 212 -0.32 -16.49 -18.67
CA ASN A 212 -0.51 -17.25 -19.90
C ASN A 212 -0.63 -18.76 -19.64
N GLY A 213 -1.45 -19.12 -18.63
CA GLY A 213 -1.76 -20.50 -18.24
C GLY A 213 -0.74 -21.19 -17.31
N ILE A 214 0.39 -20.53 -16.96
CA ILE A 214 1.44 -21.13 -16.13
C ILE A 214 1.63 -20.28 -14.86
N HIS A 215 1.48 -20.86 -13.68
CA HIS A 215 1.71 -20.16 -12.41
C HIS A 215 3.07 -19.47 -12.40
N CYS A 216 3.12 -18.21 -11.94
CA CYS A 216 4.33 -17.40 -11.97
C CYS A 216 5.53 -18.08 -11.28
N SER A 217 5.29 -18.83 -10.20
CA SER A 217 6.31 -19.61 -9.48
C SER A 217 6.90 -20.78 -10.29
N GLU A 218 6.20 -21.22 -11.34
CA GLU A 218 6.53 -22.38 -12.19
C GLU A 218 6.84 -21.99 -13.64
N ASN A 219 6.84 -20.68 -13.93
CA ASN A 219 7.01 -20.16 -15.28
C ASN A 219 8.52 -19.99 -15.62
N LYS A 220 9.09 -20.99 -16.30
CA LYS A 220 10.50 -21.01 -16.72
C LYS A 220 10.86 -19.84 -17.64
N THR A 221 9.95 -19.41 -18.50
CA THR A 221 10.18 -18.24 -19.37
C THR A 221 10.31 -16.98 -18.52
N LEU A 222 9.42 -16.78 -17.55
CA LEU A 222 9.44 -15.64 -16.67
C LEU A 222 10.69 -15.64 -15.76
N LEU A 223 10.89 -16.69 -14.98
CA LEU A 223 11.90 -16.71 -13.92
C LEU A 223 13.32 -16.98 -14.43
N THR A 224 13.47 -17.89 -15.40
CA THR A 224 14.80 -18.27 -15.91
C THR A 224 15.20 -17.45 -17.11
N LYS A 225 14.35 -17.42 -18.19
CA LYS A 225 14.76 -16.75 -19.43
C LYS A 225 14.81 -15.24 -19.27
N ILE A 226 13.71 -14.64 -18.77
CA ILE A 226 13.61 -13.16 -18.67
C ILE A 226 14.42 -12.65 -17.48
N LEU A 227 14.00 -13.03 -16.26
CA LEU A 227 14.57 -12.46 -15.04
C LEU A 227 16.05 -12.81 -14.86
N LYS A 228 16.39 -14.11 -14.82
CA LYS A 228 17.76 -14.53 -14.48
C LYS A 228 18.74 -14.36 -15.66
N LYS A 229 18.34 -14.72 -16.91
CA LYS A 229 19.26 -14.71 -18.07
C LYS A 229 19.26 -13.36 -18.77
N GLN A 230 18.11 -12.84 -19.23
CA GLN A 230 18.10 -11.60 -20.02
C GLN A 230 18.41 -10.35 -19.16
N TRP A 231 17.91 -10.28 -17.92
CA TRP A 231 18.20 -9.15 -17.05
C TRP A 231 19.44 -9.35 -16.18
N GLY A 232 20.03 -10.54 -16.18
CA GLY A 232 21.23 -10.84 -15.40
C GLY A 232 20.96 -10.85 -13.89
N PHE A 233 19.73 -11.13 -13.44
CA PHE A 233 19.40 -11.12 -12.02
C PHE A 233 20.13 -12.22 -11.23
N THR A 234 20.99 -11.82 -10.31
CA THR A 234 21.80 -12.71 -9.48
C THR A 234 21.25 -12.93 -8.08
N GLY A 235 20.16 -12.21 -7.73
CA GLY A 235 19.52 -12.28 -6.43
C GLY A 235 18.63 -13.50 -6.24
N LEU A 236 17.80 -13.47 -5.20
CA LEU A 236 16.90 -14.54 -4.74
C LEU A 236 15.50 -14.38 -5.34
N VAL A 237 14.94 -15.45 -5.88
CA VAL A 237 13.52 -15.54 -6.26
C VAL A 237 12.77 -16.37 -5.23
N MET A 238 11.83 -15.78 -4.49
CA MET A 238 10.94 -16.49 -3.59
C MET A 238 9.52 -16.57 -4.14
N SER A 239 8.75 -17.57 -3.71
CA SER A 239 7.31 -17.59 -3.97
C SER A 239 6.56 -16.64 -3.05
N ASP A 240 5.37 -16.20 -3.46
CA ASP A 240 4.36 -15.74 -2.51
C ASP A 240 3.89 -16.91 -1.62
N TRP A 241 3.16 -16.61 -0.52
CA TRP A 241 2.81 -17.55 0.54
C TRP A 241 1.83 -18.63 0.05
N GLY A 242 2.37 -19.82 -0.26
CA GLY A 242 1.60 -20.94 -0.80
C GLY A 242 1.35 -20.88 -2.31
N ALA A 243 2.08 -20.04 -3.04
CA ALA A 243 1.96 -19.85 -4.50
C ALA A 243 2.68 -20.91 -5.34
N VAL A 244 3.19 -21.97 -4.74
CA VAL A 244 3.76 -23.12 -5.46
C VAL A 244 2.72 -24.23 -5.54
N HIS A 245 2.51 -24.77 -6.73
CA HIS A 245 1.47 -25.77 -7.00
C HIS A 245 2.00 -27.14 -7.44
N SER A 246 3.30 -27.21 -7.84
CA SER A 246 3.96 -28.44 -8.23
C SER A 246 5.48 -28.40 -8.06
N THR A 247 6.13 -29.55 -8.23
CA THR A 247 7.58 -29.67 -8.26
C THR A 247 8.25 -29.02 -9.50
N ALA A 248 7.46 -28.60 -10.50
CA ALA A 248 7.97 -27.89 -11.68
C ALA A 248 8.71 -26.59 -11.33
N ALA A 249 8.34 -25.96 -10.21
CA ALA A 249 9.00 -24.77 -9.67
C ALA A 249 10.52 -24.91 -9.54
N ILE A 250 11.02 -26.13 -9.24
CA ILE A 250 12.45 -26.38 -9.06
C ILE A 250 13.24 -26.10 -10.35
N ASN A 251 12.73 -26.53 -11.50
CA ASN A 251 13.37 -26.32 -12.81
C ASN A 251 12.94 -25.02 -13.50
N ALA A 252 11.92 -24.33 -12.96
CA ALA A 252 11.43 -23.07 -13.50
C ALA A 252 12.30 -21.86 -13.12
N GLY A 253 13.02 -21.97 -12.00
CA GLY A 253 13.89 -20.89 -11.54
C GLY A 253 13.48 -20.28 -10.19
N LEU A 254 12.48 -20.84 -9.49
CA LEU A 254 12.17 -20.49 -8.12
C LEU A 254 13.29 -20.95 -7.18
N ASP A 255 13.74 -20.12 -6.25
CA ASP A 255 14.86 -20.46 -5.35
C ASP A 255 14.38 -20.81 -3.93
N LEU A 256 13.27 -20.21 -3.47
CA LEU A 256 12.74 -20.40 -2.11
C LEU A 256 11.22 -20.51 -2.13
N GLU A 257 10.67 -21.60 -1.61
CA GLU A 257 9.23 -21.82 -1.44
C GLU A 257 8.78 -21.33 -0.05
N MET A 258 7.85 -20.39 0.01
CA MET A 258 7.30 -19.83 1.24
C MET A 258 5.83 -20.26 1.45
N PRO A 259 5.32 -20.33 2.70
CA PRO A 259 5.99 -20.16 4.00
C PRO A 259 6.73 -21.41 4.49
N ARG A 260 6.63 -22.52 3.77
CA ARG A 260 7.28 -23.82 4.03
C ARG A 260 7.41 -24.59 2.74
N ALA A 261 8.36 -25.49 2.64
CA ALA A 261 8.53 -26.40 1.51
C ALA A 261 7.39 -27.42 1.47
N ARG A 262 6.39 -27.20 0.66
CA ARG A 262 5.32 -28.17 0.36
C ARG A 262 5.69 -29.04 -0.83
N TYR A 263 6.35 -28.46 -1.82
CA TYR A 263 6.76 -29.13 -3.07
C TYR A 263 8.27 -29.20 -3.20
N MET A 264 9.01 -28.19 -2.76
CA MET A 264 10.49 -28.15 -2.84
C MET A 264 11.14 -28.74 -1.58
N ASN A 265 10.65 -29.91 -1.13
CA ASN A 265 11.15 -30.68 0.02
C ASN A 265 11.92 -31.92 -0.40
N LYS A 266 12.59 -32.57 0.54
CA LYS A 266 13.41 -33.74 0.29
C LYS A 266 12.62 -34.96 -0.20
N GLU A 267 11.39 -35.14 0.29
CA GLU A 267 10.49 -36.23 -0.09
C GLU A 267 10.16 -36.18 -1.58
N ASN A 268 10.03 -35.00 -2.17
CA ASN A 268 9.74 -34.79 -3.58
C ASN A 268 11.00 -34.67 -4.45
N ILE A 269 12.05 -33.99 -3.97
CA ILE A 269 13.21 -33.64 -4.79
C ILE A 269 14.24 -34.77 -4.88
N ILE A 270 14.48 -35.57 -3.81
CA ILE A 270 15.41 -36.67 -3.86
C ILE A 270 15.05 -37.73 -4.93
N PRO A 271 13.77 -38.12 -5.08
CA PRO A 271 13.39 -39.00 -6.18
C PRO A 271 13.64 -38.41 -7.58
N LEU A 272 13.44 -37.09 -7.75
CA LEU A 272 13.68 -36.41 -9.02
C LEU A 272 15.18 -36.34 -9.36
N LEU A 273 16.04 -36.12 -8.37
CA LEU A 273 17.49 -36.19 -8.52
C LEU A 273 17.94 -37.61 -8.94
N LYS A 274 17.44 -38.64 -8.25
CA LYS A 274 17.75 -40.05 -8.59
C LYS A 274 17.29 -40.43 -10.00
N ALA A 275 16.18 -39.86 -10.46
CA ALA A 275 15.63 -40.08 -11.80
C ALA A 275 16.29 -39.20 -12.89
N GLY A 276 17.25 -38.34 -12.56
CA GLY A 276 17.90 -37.41 -13.48
C GLY A 276 16.98 -36.30 -14.02
N LYS A 277 15.82 -36.08 -13.35
CA LYS A 277 14.86 -35.00 -13.72
C LYS A 277 15.21 -33.63 -13.12
N VAL A 278 16.07 -33.60 -12.14
CA VAL A 278 16.66 -32.40 -11.52
C VAL A 278 18.15 -32.65 -11.38
N ASP A 279 18.98 -31.66 -11.75
CA ASP A 279 20.42 -31.71 -11.58
C ASP A 279 20.85 -31.16 -10.22
N THR A 280 21.94 -31.72 -9.65
CA THR A 280 22.54 -31.19 -8.43
C THR A 280 22.95 -29.72 -8.59
N ALA A 281 23.45 -29.34 -9.77
CA ALA A 281 23.80 -27.95 -10.09
C ALA A 281 22.60 -27.00 -10.00
N THR A 282 21.37 -27.47 -10.29
CA THR A 282 20.14 -26.70 -10.11
C THR A 282 19.86 -26.39 -8.63
N ILE A 283 20.08 -27.34 -7.76
CA ILE A 283 19.98 -27.16 -6.30
C ILE A 283 21.06 -26.19 -5.80
N ASP A 284 22.30 -26.42 -6.25
CA ASP A 284 23.44 -25.58 -5.87
C ASP A 284 23.28 -24.12 -6.29
N ASP A 285 22.73 -23.82 -7.49
CA ASP A 285 22.43 -22.42 -7.91
C ASP A 285 21.43 -21.74 -6.97
N LYS A 286 20.36 -22.43 -6.56
CA LYS A 286 19.36 -21.87 -5.65
C LYS A 286 19.95 -21.58 -4.27
N VAL A 287 20.64 -22.54 -3.69
CA VAL A 287 21.32 -22.36 -2.39
C VAL A 287 22.35 -21.23 -2.49
N ARG A 288 23.13 -21.20 -3.57
CA ARG A 288 24.09 -20.11 -3.85
C ARG A 288 23.43 -18.74 -3.81
N ARG A 289 22.27 -18.57 -4.45
CA ARG A 289 21.53 -17.30 -4.47
C ARG A 289 21.06 -16.88 -3.09
N ILE A 290 20.51 -17.80 -2.30
CA ILE A 290 20.10 -17.56 -0.92
C ILE A 290 21.31 -17.10 -0.08
N LEU A 291 22.41 -17.88 -0.09
CA LEU A 291 23.61 -17.58 0.69
C LEU A 291 24.28 -16.27 0.26
N ARG A 292 24.39 -16.04 -1.05
CA ARG A 292 24.99 -14.82 -1.62
C ARG A 292 24.24 -13.57 -1.14
N VAL A 293 22.92 -13.54 -1.27
CA VAL A 293 22.09 -12.39 -0.85
C VAL A 293 22.24 -12.15 0.65
N CYS A 294 22.17 -13.20 1.46
CA CYS A 294 22.31 -13.07 2.90
C CYS A 294 23.72 -12.56 3.30
N LEU A 295 24.78 -13.05 2.67
CA LEU A 295 26.16 -12.58 2.92
C LEU A 295 26.36 -11.13 2.44
N THR A 296 25.85 -10.77 1.27
CA THR A 296 25.94 -9.41 0.73
C THR A 296 25.33 -8.38 1.68
N MET A 297 24.27 -8.77 2.37
CA MET A 297 23.55 -7.93 3.34
C MET A 297 23.98 -8.17 4.79
N ASP A 298 25.05 -8.93 5.00
CA ASP A 298 25.60 -9.22 6.34
C ASP A 298 24.57 -9.87 7.30
N LEU A 299 23.63 -10.68 6.76
CA LEU A 299 22.50 -11.21 7.54
C LEU A 299 22.90 -12.34 8.49
N PHE A 300 24.05 -12.96 8.26
CA PHE A 300 24.56 -14.06 9.09
C PHE A 300 25.49 -13.58 10.24
N ASN A 301 25.75 -12.28 10.31
CA ASN A 301 26.53 -11.69 11.38
C ASN A 301 25.66 -11.55 12.65
N PRO A 302 25.94 -12.28 13.74
CA PRO A 302 25.18 -12.19 14.97
C PRO A 302 25.32 -10.85 15.69
N ASN A 303 26.43 -10.13 15.39
CA ASN A 303 26.78 -8.85 16.01
C ASN A 303 26.36 -7.65 15.14
N ARG A 304 25.39 -7.82 14.25
CA ARG A 304 24.85 -6.70 13.46
C ARG A 304 24.39 -5.58 14.38
N GLU A 305 24.89 -4.39 14.14
CA GLU A 305 24.46 -3.19 14.85
C GLU A 305 22.96 -2.98 14.71
N LYS A 306 22.29 -2.65 15.81
CA LYS A 306 20.88 -2.27 15.85
C LYS A 306 20.82 -0.76 16.08
N PRO A 307 20.53 0.04 15.05
CA PRO A 307 20.46 1.49 15.22
C PRO A 307 19.31 1.86 16.14
N ALA A 308 19.50 2.92 16.91
CA ALA A 308 18.38 3.56 17.59
C ALA A 308 17.45 4.19 16.53
N VAL A 309 16.17 3.92 16.61
CA VAL A 309 15.17 4.44 15.67
C VAL A 309 14.66 5.79 16.18
N ASP A 310 14.82 6.82 15.36
CA ASP A 310 14.15 8.11 15.58
C ASP A 310 12.72 8.07 15.05
N TRP A 311 11.80 7.69 15.93
CA TRP A 311 10.38 7.55 15.61
C TRP A 311 9.69 8.85 15.19
N ASP A 312 10.19 10.00 15.66
CA ASP A 312 9.65 11.31 15.28
C ASP A 312 10.13 11.72 13.89
N ALA A 313 11.40 11.46 13.55
CA ALA A 313 11.90 11.63 12.19
C ALA A 313 11.15 10.74 11.19
N HIS A 314 10.90 9.47 11.51
CA HIS A 314 10.11 8.58 10.65
C HIS A 314 8.65 9.04 10.52
N HIS A 315 8.06 9.54 11.60
CA HIS A 315 6.74 10.18 11.51
C HIS A 315 6.74 11.41 10.59
N GLN A 316 7.80 12.20 10.63
CA GLN A 316 7.93 13.36 9.74
C GLN A 316 8.03 12.95 8.27
N VAL A 317 8.73 11.84 7.95
CA VAL A 317 8.74 11.28 6.59
C VAL A 317 7.32 10.89 6.17
N ALA A 318 6.59 10.15 7.01
CA ALA A 318 5.21 9.78 6.72
C ALA A 318 4.29 11.00 6.52
N LEU A 319 4.48 12.07 7.32
CA LEU A 319 3.74 13.31 7.22
C LEU A 319 4.05 14.05 5.91
N ASN A 320 5.31 14.10 5.49
CA ASN A 320 5.72 14.75 4.24
C ASN A 320 5.16 14.01 3.02
N ILE A 321 5.19 12.67 3.01
CA ILE A 321 4.56 11.87 1.96
C ILE A 321 3.06 12.17 1.87
N ALA A 322 2.38 12.23 3.01
CA ALA A 322 0.96 12.54 3.06
C ALA A 322 0.64 13.95 2.54
N ARG A 323 1.43 14.96 2.93
CA ARG A 323 1.30 16.35 2.46
C ARG A 323 1.45 16.48 0.95
N GLU A 324 2.44 15.78 0.40
CA GLU A 324 2.73 15.84 -1.03
C GLU A 324 1.90 14.88 -1.88
N GLY A 325 1.31 13.84 -1.26
CA GLY A 325 0.53 12.81 -1.96
C GLY A 325 -0.97 13.11 -2.06
N ILE A 326 -1.55 13.95 -1.16
CA ILE A 326 -2.95 14.36 -1.27
C ILE A 326 -3.18 15.14 -2.56
N VAL A 327 -4.21 14.76 -3.34
CA VAL A 327 -4.52 15.38 -4.63
C VAL A 327 -5.76 16.23 -4.52
N LEU A 328 -5.65 17.51 -4.87
CA LEU A 328 -6.80 18.41 -5.04
C LEU A 328 -7.39 18.17 -6.44
N LEU A 329 -8.59 17.55 -6.49
CA LEU A 329 -9.25 17.18 -7.75
C LEU A 329 -10.20 18.27 -8.27
N LYS A 330 -10.82 19.03 -7.37
CA LYS A 330 -11.75 20.09 -7.70
C LYS A 330 -11.63 21.22 -6.68
N ASN A 331 -11.71 22.48 -7.11
CA ASN A 331 -11.72 23.68 -6.26
C ASN A 331 -12.37 24.84 -7.00
N GLU A 332 -13.70 24.83 -7.08
CA GLU A 332 -14.45 25.90 -7.74
C GLU A 332 -14.49 27.16 -6.86
N ASP A 333 -14.44 28.30 -7.50
CA ASP A 333 -14.47 29.64 -6.88
C ASP A 333 -13.41 29.83 -5.77
N ASP A 334 -12.30 29.11 -5.87
CA ASP A 334 -11.20 29.12 -4.87
C ASP A 334 -11.71 28.94 -3.43
N LEU A 335 -12.70 28.02 -3.22
CA LEU A 335 -13.24 27.71 -1.88
C LEU A 335 -12.11 27.30 -0.92
N LEU A 336 -11.16 26.52 -1.40
CA LEU A 336 -9.97 26.16 -0.66
C LEU A 336 -8.79 27.04 -1.07
N PRO A 337 -7.94 27.45 -0.12
CA PRO A 337 -7.99 27.13 1.30
C PRO A 337 -9.08 27.92 2.04
N LEU A 338 -9.68 27.27 3.06
CA LEU A 338 -10.69 27.89 3.92
C LEU A 338 -10.11 29.10 4.64
N SER A 339 -10.76 30.25 4.54
CA SER A 339 -10.29 31.50 5.12
C SER A 339 -11.39 32.21 5.93
N ALA A 340 -11.02 32.76 7.10
CA ALA A 340 -11.82 33.77 7.78
C ALA A 340 -11.58 35.14 7.09
N PRO A 341 -12.62 36.03 6.95
CA PRO A 341 -13.94 35.95 7.58
C PRO A 341 -15.02 35.22 6.78
N ALA A 342 -14.75 34.74 5.55
CA ALA A 342 -15.77 34.15 4.69
C ALA A 342 -16.40 32.88 5.28
N ILE A 343 -15.59 32.03 5.89
CA ILE A 343 -16.02 30.78 6.55
C ILE A 343 -15.76 30.91 8.04
N LYS A 344 -16.76 30.70 8.90
CA LYS A 344 -16.67 30.74 10.37
C LYS A 344 -17.13 29.44 11.02
N THR A 345 -18.09 28.77 10.39
CA THR A 345 -18.73 27.57 10.92
C THR A 345 -18.58 26.40 9.94
N ILE A 346 -18.06 25.29 10.40
CA ILE A 346 -17.75 24.11 9.58
C ILE A 346 -18.45 22.89 10.17
N ALA A 347 -19.27 22.20 9.39
CA ALA A 347 -19.78 20.88 9.72
C ALA A 347 -18.86 19.80 9.13
N ILE A 348 -18.49 18.79 9.91
CA ILE A 348 -17.79 17.59 9.44
C ILE A 348 -18.73 16.41 9.60
N LEU A 349 -18.85 15.58 8.57
CA LEU A 349 -19.75 14.42 8.57
C LEU A 349 -19.23 13.32 7.63
N GLY A 350 -19.91 12.19 7.62
CA GLY A 350 -19.57 11.04 6.77
C GLY A 350 -18.92 9.90 7.53
N PRO A 351 -18.95 8.67 6.94
CA PRO A 351 -18.51 7.45 7.63
C PRO A 351 -17.02 7.47 7.98
N ASN A 352 -16.18 8.10 7.16
CA ASN A 352 -14.73 8.14 7.34
C ASN A 352 -14.25 9.36 8.17
N ALA A 353 -15.16 10.18 8.71
CA ALA A 353 -14.78 11.39 9.44
C ALA A 353 -14.06 11.08 10.76
N GLU A 354 -14.69 10.31 11.64
CA GLU A 354 -14.15 9.90 12.96
C GLU A 354 -13.42 8.56 12.87
N ASP A 355 -13.95 7.60 12.08
CA ASP A 355 -13.33 6.31 11.77
C ASP A 355 -12.47 6.39 10.49
N THR A 356 -11.59 7.38 10.43
CA THR A 356 -10.70 7.62 9.29
C THR A 356 -9.83 6.39 9.02
N PRO A 357 -9.90 5.77 7.82
CA PRO A 357 -9.08 4.61 7.52
C PRO A 357 -7.60 5.00 7.34
N SER A 358 -6.70 4.27 8.00
CA SER A 358 -5.25 4.50 7.87
C SER A 358 -4.63 3.73 6.71
N SER A 359 -5.25 2.63 6.27
CA SER A 359 -4.72 1.72 5.24
C SER A 359 -5.85 0.88 4.65
N GLY A 360 -5.62 0.26 3.50
CA GLY A 360 -6.37 -0.91 3.05
C GLY A 360 -6.05 -2.16 3.89
N GLY A 361 -6.71 -3.28 3.57
CA GLY A 361 -6.62 -4.55 4.30
C GLY A 361 -5.54 -5.51 3.77
N GLY A 362 -5.30 -6.59 4.50
CA GLY A 362 -4.39 -7.66 4.09
C GLY A 362 -2.97 -7.55 4.64
N SER A 363 -2.01 -8.15 3.94
CA SER A 363 -0.60 -8.23 4.37
C SER A 363 0.11 -6.86 4.43
N ALA A 364 -0.36 -5.88 3.65
CA ALA A 364 0.16 -4.51 3.66
C ALA A 364 -0.31 -3.68 4.89
N HIS A 365 -1.32 -4.15 5.63
CA HIS A 365 -1.85 -3.39 6.76
C HIS A 365 -0.86 -3.30 7.91
N VAL A 366 -0.49 -2.07 8.28
CA VAL A 366 0.37 -1.76 9.43
C VAL A 366 -0.44 -1.04 10.49
N LYS A 367 -0.38 -1.52 11.74
CA LYS A 367 -1.04 -0.86 12.85
C LYS A 367 -0.25 0.39 13.26
N PRO A 368 -0.83 1.60 13.13
CA PRO A 368 -0.14 2.81 13.51
C PRO A 368 0.06 2.91 15.03
N TYR A 369 1.22 3.34 15.48
CA TYR A 369 1.46 3.59 16.91
C TYR A 369 0.99 4.98 17.38
N ARG A 370 0.75 5.88 16.43
CA ARG A 370 0.07 7.17 16.62
C ARG A 370 -0.87 7.41 15.44
N PHE A 371 -1.98 8.06 15.67
CA PHE A 371 -2.96 8.33 14.63
C PHE A 371 -3.86 9.50 15.05
N VAL A 372 -4.20 10.35 14.10
CA VAL A 372 -5.15 11.45 14.28
C VAL A 372 -6.20 11.36 13.18
N ASN A 373 -7.48 11.23 13.52
CA ASN A 373 -8.58 11.19 12.55
C ASN A 373 -8.87 12.59 11.96
N PHE A 374 -9.72 12.65 10.94
CA PHE A 374 -10.06 13.91 10.27
C PHE A 374 -10.74 14.90 11.23
N VAL A 375 -11.68 14.45 12.06
CA VAL A 375 -12.41 15.33 12.99
C VAL A 375 -11.46 15.99 13.97
N ASP A 376 -10.59 15.20 14.63
CA ASP A 376 -9.66 15.70 15.65
C ASP A 376 -8.61 16.64 15.02
N ALA A 377 -8.08 16.30 13.85
CA ALA A 377 -7.08 17.12 13.15
C ALA A 377 -7.66 18.47 12.69
N ILE A 378 -8.81 18.45 12.01
CA ILE A 378 -9.47 19.66 11.51
C ILE A 378 -9.91 20.55 12.67
N THR A 379 -10.50 19.96 13.74
CA THR A 379 -10.89 20.72 14.93
C THR A 379 -9.68 21.36 15.61
N LYS A 380 -8.58 20.62 15.77
CA LYS A 380 -7.34 21.15 16.36
C LYS A 380 -6.78 22.30 15.55
N ARG A 381 -6.70 22.15 14.21
CA ARG A 381 -6.13 23.19 13.33
C ARG A 381 -7.05 24.41 13.23
N ALA A 382 -8.35 24.23 13.23
CA ALA A 382 -9.34 25.32 13.24
C ALA A 382 -9.18 26.23 14.45
N GLY A 383 -8.81 25.70 15.60
CA GLY A 383 -8.59 26.45 16.83
C GLY A 383 -9.83 27.24 17.25
N THR A 384 -9.67 28.52 17.59
CA THR A 384 -10.76 29.44 17.93
C THR A 384 -11.28 30.26 16.75
N ASN A 385 -10.59 30.20 15.59
CA ASN A 385 -10.94 30.99 14.41
C ASN A 385 -12.17 30.46 13.69
N PHE A 386 -12.45 29.15 13.83
CA PHE A 386 -13.58 28.46 13.21
C PHE A 386 -14.32 27.62 14.25
N LYS A 387 -15.64 27.64 14.18
CA LYS A 387 -16.47 26.73 14.97
C LYS A 387 -16.69 25.43 14.18
N VAL A 388 -15.98 24.37 14.57
CA VAL A 388 -16.13 23.05 13.95
C VAL A 388 -17.11 22.18 14.73
N THR A 389 -18.02 21.52 14.02
CA THR A 389 -18.99 20.61 14.60
C THR A 389 -18.99 19.27 13.85
N PHE A 390 -18.77 18.18 14.56
CA PHE A 390 -18.93 16.85 13.99
C PHE A 390 -20.39 16.39 14.08
N ILE A 391 -20.97 16.03 12.95
CA ILE A 391 -22.32 15.48 12.81
C ILE A 391 -22.19 13.99 12.51
N ASN A 392 -22.44 13.15 13.51
CA ASN A 392 -22.38 11.70 13.31
C ASN A 392 -23.53 11.24 12.41
N THR A 393 -23.20 10.76 11.23
CA THR A 393 -24.14 10.17 10.25
C THR A 393 -24.20 8.65 10.32
N ASN A 394 -23.29 8.01 11.02
CA ASN A 394 -23.31 6.56 11.24
C ASN A 394 -24.38 6.19 12.28
N ARG A 395 -24.97 5.00 12.14
CA ARG A 395 -25.93 4.47 13.13
C ARG A 395 -25.32 4.40 14.54
N TYR A 396 -24.05 3.98 14.60
CA TYR A 396 -23.30 3.86 15.86
C TYR A 396 -22.11 4.83 15.88
N PRO A 397 -21.74 5.35 17.06
CA PRO A 397 -20.50 6.09 17.22
C PRO A 397 -19.27 5.22 16.91
N SER A 398 -18.14 5.86 16.61
CA SER A 398 -16.86 5.16 16.44
C SER A 398 -16.47 4.36 17.69
N PHE A 399 -15.72 3.28 17.51
CA PHE A 399 -15.25 2.46 18.63
C PHE A 399 -14.40 3.27 19.62
N ALA A 400 -13.54 4.15 19.11
CA ALA A 400 -12.74 5.04 19.95
C ALA A 400 -13.61 5.96 20.81
N ARG A 401 -14.70 6.49 20.24
CA ARG A 401 -15.66 7.33 20.97
C ARG A 401 -16.42 6.54 22.01
N LEU A 402 -16.86 5.32 21.67
CA LEU A 402 -17.55 4.43 22.63
C LEU A 402 -16.65 4.14 23.84
N ILE A 403 -15.37 3.79 23.63
CA ILE A 403 -14.42 3.54 24.72
C ILE A 403 -14.23 4.82 25.57
N ARG A 404 -14.04 5.99 24.92
CA ARG A 404 -13.85 7.27 25.65
C ARG A 404 -15.07 7.67 26.46
N GLN A 405 -16.29 7.38 26.00
CA GLN A 405 -17.54 7.72 26.69
C GLN A 405 -17.92 6.72 27.78
N THR A 406 -17.37 5.52 27.73
CA THR A 406 -17.64 4.46 28.72
C THR A 406 -17.13 4.87 30.08
N ARG A 407 -18.01 4.84 31.08
CA ARG A 407 -17.69 5.10 32.50
C ARG A 407 -18.17 3.92 33.33
N VAL A 408 -17.23 3.15 33.87
CA VAL A 408 -17.46 1.94 34.67
C VAL A 408 -16.64 2.02 35.95
N PHE A 409 -17.15 1.41 37.02
CA PHE A 409 -16.56 1.37 38.34
C PHE A 409 -16.47 -0.08 38.80
N SER A 410 -15.42 -0.44 39.53
CA SER A 410 -15.21 -1.79 40.00
C SER A 410 -16.09 -2.15 41.24
N ASP A 411 -16.71 -1.15 41.86
CA ASP A 411 -17.58 -1.28 43.02
C ASP A 411 -18.98 -0.69 42.77
N PRO A 412 -20.03 -1.21 43.48
CA PRO A 412 -21.42 -0.78 43.30
C PRO A 412 -21.71 0.62 43.82
N GLN A 413 -20.83 1.21 44.66
CA GLN A 413 -20.93 2.56 45.21
C GLN A 413 -20.37 3.60 44.22
N LEU A 414 -19.82 3.14 43.08
CA LEU A 414 -19.23 3.95 41.98
C LEU A 414 -18.08 4.85 42.45
N LYS A 415 -17.19 4.33 43.29
CA LYS A 415 -16.06 5.05 43.89
C LYS A 415 -14.75 4.79 43.13
N THR A 416 -14.52 3.52 42.76
CA THR A 416 -13.26 3.08 42.12
C THR A 416 -13.44 2.90 40.60
N PRO A 417 -12.91 3.81 39.75
CA PRO A 417 -13.04 3.68 38.31
C PRO A 417 -12.36 2.40 37.77
N GLY A 418 -12.97 1.79 36.76
CA GLY A 418 -12.44 0.63 36.08
C GLY A 418 -13.25 -0.65 36.27
N TYR A 419 -12.69 -1.76 35.80
CA TYR A 419 -13.26 -3.09 35.80
C TYR A 419 -12.42 -4.02 36.66
N THR A 420 -13.04 -4.85 37.44
CA THR A 420 -12.34 -5.98 38.09
C THR A 420 -12.15 -7.08 37.05
N ALA A 421 -10.92 -7.32 36.63
CA ALA A 421 -10.51 -8.37 35.68
C ALA A 421 -10.05 -9.63 36.44
N VAL A 422 -10.50 -10.79 35.98
CA VAL A 422 -10.12 -12.13 36.53
C VAL A 422 -9.67 -12.97 35.34
N PHE A 423 -8.46 -13.55 35.45
CA PHE A 423 -7.79 -14.28 34.38
C PHE A 423 -7.74 -15.78 34.66
N PHE A 424 -7.89 -16.61 33.61
CA PHE A 424 -7.89 -18.05 33.67
C PHE A 424 -7.02 -18.65 32.56
N ASN A 425 -6.28 -19.74 32.85
CA ASN A 425 -5.51 -20.52 31.88
C ASN A 425 -6.35 -21.59 31.17
N ASN A 426 -7.56 -21.22 30.75
CA ASN A 426 -8.49 -22.05 29.96
C ASN A 426 -9.49 -21.12 29.26
N THR A 427 -10.14 -21.60 28.19
CA THR A 427 -11.14 -20.82 27.41
C THR A 427 -12.53 -20.83 28.03
N ARG A 428 -12.76 -21.54 29.15
CA ARG A 428 -14.08 -21.81 29.75
C ARG A 428 -14.38 -20.98 31.00
N LEU A 429 -13.49 -20.05 31.41
CA LEU A 429 -13.62 -19.22 32.62
C LEU A 429 -13.77 -20.05 33.91
N THR A 430 -13.13 -21.24 33.93
CA THR A 430 -13.25 -22.19 35.06
C THR A 430 -12.14 -21.98 36.08
N PHE A 431 -12.52 -22.08 37.37
CA PHE A 431 -11.62 -21.93 38.51
C PHE A 431 -10.52 -23.02 38.57
N PRO A 432 -9.39 -22.72 39.21
CA PRO A 432 -9.02 -21.48 39.88
C PRO A 432 -8.54 -20.37 38.93
N PRO A 433 -8.73 -19.07 39.29
CA PRO A 433 -8.16 -17.97 38.55
C PRO A 433 -6.65 -17.88 38.77
N VAL A 434 -5.93 -17.39 37.77
CA VAL A 434 -4.45 -17.25 37.76
C VAL A 434 -4.04 -15.83 38.20
N ALA A 435 -4.79 -14.82 37.81
CA ALA A 435 -4.49 -13.42 38.11
C ALA A 435 -5.75 -12.59 38.32
N ARG A 436 -5.61 -11.48 39.02
CA ARG A 436 -6.67 -10.46 39.20
C ARG A 436 -6.04 -9.08 39.17
N ARG A 437 -6.73 -8.10 38.56
CA ARG A 437 -6.36 -6.68 38.58
C ARG A 437 -7.57 -5.80 38.32
N VAL A 438 -7.39 -4.49 38.44
CA VAL A 438 -8.37 -3.50 37.97
C VAL A 438 -7.87 -2.88 36.66
N ASP A 439 -8.68 -2.99 35.62
CA ASP A 439 -8.40 -2.38 34.33
C ASP A 439 -9.22 -1.09 34.17
N PRO A 440 -8.60 0.05 33.82
CA PRO A 440 -9.32 1.32 33.69
C PRO A 440 -10.26 1.35 32.47
N SER A 441 -9.95 0.58 31.45
CA SER A 441 -10.75 0.37 30.24
C SER A 441 -10.48 -1.02 29.66
N ILE A 442 -11.37 -1.50 28.79
CA ILE A 442 -11.14 -2.71 28.00
C ILE A 442 -10.76 -2.27 26.58
N ASN A 443 -9.45 -2.15 26.33
CA ASN A 443 -8.87 -1.76 25.05
C ASN A 443 -7.48 -2.40 24.94
N PHE A 444 -7.46 -3.71 24.72
CA PHE A 444 -6.27 -4.53 24.74
C PHE A 444 -6.02 -5.17 23.37
N ASP A 445 -4.77 -5.18 22.99
CA ASP A 445 -4.22 -5.97 21.90
C ASP A 445 -3.00 -6.68 22.46
N PHE A 446 -3.20 -7.93 22.84
CA PHE A 446 -2.16 -8.75 23.46
C PHE A 446 -1.22 -9.32 22.38
N GLY A 447 -1.71 -9.43 21.12
CA GLY A 447 -0.97 -10.13 20.06
C GLY A 447 -0.62 -11.55 20.51
N ALA A 448 0.65 -11.93 20.33
CA ALA A 448 1.16 -13.22 20.79
C ALA A 448 1.66 -13.20 22.25
N LEU A 449 1.46 -12.12 23.00
CA LEU A 449 1.91 -11.97 24.37
C LEU A 449 0.85 -12.46 25.38
N ALA A 450 1.31 -12.88 26.54
CA ALA A 450 0.43 -13.22 27.66
C ALA A 450 -0.27 -11.94 28.19
N PRO A 451 -1.59 -11.99 28.52
CA PRO A 451 -2.34 -10.81 28.93
C PRO A 451 -2.02 -10.35 30.37
N ALA A 452 -1.42 -11.22 31.17
CA ALA A 452 -0.96 -10.92 32.53
C ALA A 452 0.13 -11.93 32.96
N PHE A 453 0.86 -11.59 34.04
CA PHE A 453 1.83 -12.51 34.63
C PHE A 453 1.16 -13.83 35.08
N GLY A 454 1.77 -14.96 34.72
CA GLY A 454 1.27 -16.31 34.99
C GLY A 454 0.15 -16.78 34.07
N VAL A 455 -0.36 -15.95 33.19
CA VAL A 455 -1.35 -16.32 32.18
C VAL A 455 -0.68 -16.77 30.91
N ARG A 456 -1.22 -17.79 30.23
CA ARG A 456 -0.72 -18.27 28.93
C ARG A 456 -0.97 -17.22 27.84
N SER A 457 -0.16 -17.23 26.78
CA SER A 457 -0.38 -16.37 25.61
C SER A 457 -1.51 -16.86 24.69
N GLN A 458 -1.91 -18.12 24.81
CA GLN A 458 -3.02 -18.77 24.12
C GLN A 458 -3.78 -19.68 25.08
N ASN A 459 -5.00 -20.05 24.72
CA ASN A 459 -5.88 -20.90 25.53
C ASN A 459 -6.11 -20.30 26.94
N TYR A 460 -6.53 -19.02 26.97
CA TYR A 460 -6.87 -18.30 28.19
C TYR A 460 -8.23 -17.61 28.08
N SER A 461 -8.78 -17.16 29.21
CA SER A 461 -9.97 -16.33 29.21
C SER A 461 -9.90 -15.26 30.30
N ILE A 462 -10.69 -14.22 30.12
CA ILE A 462 -10.76 -13.09 31.05
C ILE A 462 -12.22 -12.75 31.31
N ARG A 463 -12.56 -12.53 32.58
CA ARG A 463 -13.86 -12.00 32.99
C ARG A 463 -13.70 -10.65 33.62
N TRP A 464 -14.27 -9.62 33.01
CA TRP A 464 -14.40 -8.29 33.60
C TRP A 464 -15.75 -8.12 34.24
N ARG A 465 -15.77 -7.46 35.41
CA ARG A 465 -16.98 -7.04 36.10
C ARG A 465 -16.88 -5.60 36.50
N GLY A 466 -18.02 -4.90 36.44
CA GLY A 466 -18.07 -3.50 36.79
C GLY A 466 -19.51 -3.04 37.01
N PHE A 467 -19.65 -1.79 37.39
CA PHE A 467 -20.92 -1.11 37.58
C PHE A 467 -20.92 0.22 36.85
N PHE A 468 -22.08 0.60 36.35
CA PHE A 468 -22.24 1.89 35.69
C PHE A 468 -23.63 2.47 35.94
N LYS A 469 -23.71 3.80 35.79
CA LYS A 469 -24.95 4.56 35.97
C LYS A 469 -25.21 5.38 34.73
N PRO A 470 -26.28 5.10 33.95
CA PRO A 470 -26.62 5.85 32.77
C PRO A 470 -26.90 7.33 33.07
N SER A 471 -26.36 8.23 32.22
CA SER A 471 -26.58 9.68 32.34
C SER A 471 -27.94 10.15 31.82
N LYS A 472 -28.55 9.36 30.93
CA LYS A 472 -29.91 9.58 30.40
C LYS A 472 -30.67 8.28 30.22
N SER A 473 -32.02 8.33 30.23
CA SER A 473 -32.84 7.17 29.82
C SER A 473 -32.87 7.08 28.30
N GLY A 474 -33.05 5.87 27.77
CA GLY A 474 -33.14 5.60 26.33
C GLY A 474 -32.30 4.41 25.93
N LYS A 475 -32.15 4.22 24.63
CA LYS A 475 -31.30 3.16 24.08
C LYS A 475 -29.82 3.49 24.24
N TYR A 476 -29.05 2.48 24.56
CA TYR A 476 -27.60 2.49 24.57
C TYR A 476 -27.09 1.44 23.59
N VAL A 477 -26.04 1.76 22.86
CA VAL A 477 -25.30 0.79 22.07
C VAL A 477 -24.14 0.25 22.91
N PHE A 478 -23.99 -1.08 22.91
CA PHE A 478 -22.86 -1.83 23.45
C PHE A 478 -22.09 -2.39 22.27
N ALA A 479 -20.77 -2.19 22.24
CA ALA A 479 -19.92 -2.66 21.17
C ALA A 479 -18.73 -3.43 21.73
N ALA A 480 -18.44 -4.57 21.12
CA ALA A 480 -17.24 -5.35 21.38
C ALA A 480 -16.53 -5.65 20.04
N GLU A 481 -15.20 -5.57 20.05
CA GLU A 481 -14.32 -6.06 18.99
C GLU A 481 -13.37 -7.04 19.62
N SER A 482 -13.33 -8.27 19.17
CA SER A 482 -12.50 -9.32 19.76
C SER A 482 -11.92 -10.27 18.73
N ASP A 483 -10.84 -10.92 19.13
CA ASP A 483 -10.17 -12.09 18.57
C ASP A 483 -9.89 -12.99 19.80
N ASP A 484 -10.52 -14.07 20.12
CA ASP A 484 -11.72 -14.78 19.66
C ASP A 484 -13.00 -14.27 20.39
N GLY A 485 -13.65 -15.17 21.14
CA GLY A 485 -15.00 -15.04 21.65
C GLY A 485 -15.24 -14.00 22.74
N VAL A 486 -16.34 -13.24 22.62
CA VAL A 486 -16.79 -12.26 23.63
C VAL A 486 -18.29 -12.38 23.92
N ARG A 487 -18.67 -12.17 25.16
CA ARG A 487 -20.07 -12.02 25.64
C ARG A 487 -20.19 -10.84 26.57
N VAL A 488 -21.26 -10.06 26.41
CA VAL A 488 -21.57 -8.93 27.28
C VAL A 488 -22.91 -9.13 27.98
N TYR A 489 -22.92 -8.94 29.28
CA TYR A 489 -24.10 -9.08 30.09
C TYR A 489 -24.38 -7.82 30.93
N VAL A 490 -25.63 -7.40 30.98
CA VAL A 490 -26.09 -6.28 31.79
C VAL A 490 -27.16 -6.79 32.78
N ASN A 491 -26.89 -6.69 34.08
CA ASN A 491 -27.71 -7.27 35.18
C ASN A 491 -27.99 -8.77 35.00
N GLY A 492 -27.07 -9.52 34.43
CA GLY A 492 -27.18 -10.95 34.17
C GLY A 492 -27.83 -11.33 32.85
N GLU A 493 -28.49 -10.42 32.16
CA GLU A 493 -29.07 -10.64 30.83
C GLU A 493 -27.97 -10.53 29.75
N LEU A 494 -27.91 -11.49 28.83
CA LEU A 494 -27.01 -11.50 27.69
C LEU A 494 -27.44 -10.43 26.68
N VAL A 495 -26.57 -9.46 26.43
CA VAL A 495 -26.85 -8.32 25.54
C VAL A 495 -26.12 -8.46 24.19
N LEU A 496 -24.88 -8.99 24.22
CA LEU A 496 -24.09 -9.23 23.03
C LEU A 496 -23.46 -10.62 23.13
N ASP A 497 -23.58 -11.41 22.05
CA ASP A 497 -22.99 -12.75 21.95
C ASP A 497 -22.17 -12.85 20.65
N ASN A 498 -20.89 -13.18 20.80
CA ASN A 498 -19.97 -13.55 19.74
C ASN A 498 -19.01 -14.60 20.27
N TRP A 499 -19.54 -15.73 20.74
CA TRP A 499 -18.79 -16.77 21.45
C TRP A 499 -18.38 -17.90 20.53
N SER A 500 -17.45 -17.60 19.61
CA SER A 500 -16.84 -18.55 18.67
C SER A 500 -15.38 -18.16 18.42
N ASP A 501 -14.60 -19.08 17.84
CA ASP A 501 -13.26 -18.77 17.34
C ASP A 501 -13.40 -17.97 16.03
N HIS A 502 -12.78 -16.81 15.96
CA HIS A 502 -12.82 -15.93 14.79
C HIS A 502 -11.67 -14.91 14.80
N ALA A 503 -11.29 -14.43 13.63
CA ALA A 503 -10.41 -13.26 13.49
C ALA A 503 -11.09 -12.00 14.05
N PRO A 504 -10.37 -10.89 14.26
CA PRO A 504 -10.93 -9.65 14.82
C PRO A 504 -12.25 -9.24 14.17
N GLU A 505 -13.32 -9.28 14.96
CA GLU A 505 -14.68 -8.98 14.52
C GLU A 505 -15.37 -7.99 15.45
N LYS A 506 -16.13 -7.04 14.86
CA LYS A 506 -16.94 -6.07 15.60
C LYS A 506 -18.39 -6.50 15.68
N ARG A 507 -18.96 -6.44 16.89
CA ARG A 507 -20.38 -6.68 17.16
C ARG A 507 -20.99 -5.53 17.93
N PHE A 508 -22.25 -5.25 17.63
CA PHE A 508 -23.05 -4.20 18.26
C PHE A 508 -24.37 -4.77 18.77
N ALA A 509 -24.82 -4.26 19.91
CA ALA A 509 -26.13 -4.58 20.46
C ALA A 509 -26.75 -3.36 21.13
N GLU A 510 -28.07 -3.26 21.11
CA GLU A 510 -28.82 -2.15 21.72
C GLU A 510 -29.57 -2.64 22.97
N LYS A 511 -29.61 -1.79 24.00
CA LYS A 511 -30.39 -2.05 25.21
C LYS A 511 -30.94 -0.75 25.79
N ALA A 512 -32.21 -0.74 26.14
CA ALA A 512 -32.84 0.38 26.84
C ALA A 512 -32.39 0.40 28.32
N LEU A 513 -31.96 1.58 28.77
CA LEU A 513 -31.49 1.82 30.14
C LEU A 513 -32.24 3.01 30.76
N LYS A 514 -32.33 3.01 32.09
CA LYS A 514 -32.98 4.08 32.87
C LYS A 514 -31.91 4.97 33.53
N LYS A 515 -32.05 6.29 33.39
CA LYS A 515 -31.20 7.29 34.07
C LYS A 515 -31.13 7.03 35.57
N GLY A 516 -29.96 7.14 36.14
CA GLY A 516 -29.75 7.09 37.57
C GLY A 516 -29.74 5.68 38.16
N LYS A 517 -30.25 4.65 37.49
CA LYS A 517 -30.20 3.27 37.97
C LYS A 517 -28.77 2.72 37.82
N VAL A 518 -28.27 2.04 38.84
CA VAL A 518 -26.97 1.35 38.75
C VAL A 518 -27.18 -0.02 38.12
N TYR A 519 -26.35 -0.30 37.10
CA TYR A 519 -26.36 -1.57 36.37
C TYR A 519 -25.06 -2.33 36.62
N ARG A 520 -25.15 -3.65 36.81
CA ARG A 520 -24.00 -4.55 36.84
C ARG A 520 -23.64 -4.96 35.43
N LEU A 521 -22.36 -4.79 35.06
CA LEU A 521 -21.79 -5.18 33.78
C LEU A 521 -20.84 -6.38 33.95
N ARG A 522 -20.93 -7.35 33.04
CA ARG A 522 -19.98 -8.46 32.93
C ARG A 522 -19.61 -8.63 31.48
N ILE A 523 -18.30 -8.71 31.20
CA ILE A 523 -17.75 -9.04 29.90
C ILE A 523 -16.91 -10.31 30.07
N ASP A 524 -17.23 -11.34 29.33
CA ASP A 524 -16.52 -12.61 29.24
C ASP A 524 -15.79 -12.64 27.89
N TYR A 525 -14.52 -13.01 27.90
CA TYR A 525 -13.67 -13.09 26.73
C TYR A 525 -12.78 -14.33 26.80
N TYR A 526 -12.48 -14.94 25.66
CA TYR A 526 -11.44 -15.96 25.56
C TYR A 526 -10.63 -15.78 24.27
N ASN A 527 -9.37 -16.26 24.31
CA ASN A 527 -8.49 -16.47 23.17
C ASN A 527 -8.07 -17.94 23.14
N SER A 528 -8.41 -18.66 22.07
CA SER A 528 -8.05 -20.06 21.90
C SER A 528 -6.69 -20.21 21.22
N HIS A 529 -6.47 -19.52 20.12
CA HIS A 529 -5.26 -19.59 19.30
C HIS A 529 -4.89 -18.21 18.73
N GLY A 530 -3.65 -18.06 18.23
CA GLY A 530 -3.23 -16.84 17.55
C GLY A 530 -2.98 -15.67 18.49
N GLY A 531 -3.31 -14.49 18.03
CA GLY A 531 -3.13 -13.25 18.76
C GLY A 531 -4.41 -12.81 19.46
N GLY A 532 -4.38 -12.57 20.76
CA GLY A 532 -5.56 -12.12 21.51
C GLY A 532 -5.81 -10.61 21.39
N MET A 533 -7.07 -10.21 21.17
CA MET A 533 -7.45 -8.80 21.16
C MET A 533 -8.88 -8.63 21.67
N ILE A 534 -9.11 -7.60 22.50
CA ILE A 534 -10.44 -7.23 22.98
C ILE A 534 -10.56 -5.74 23.19
N ARG A 535 -11.61 -5.14 22.63
CA ARG A 535 -12.04 -3.77 22.88
C ARG A 535 -13.51 -3.78 23.23
N PHE A 536 -13.89 -2.92 24.18
CA PHE A 536 -15.29 -2.81 24.59
C PHE A 536 -15.63 -1.37 24.95
N GLY A 537 -16.80 -0.92 24.51
CA GLY A 537 -17.35 0.38 24.88
C GLY A 537 -18.86 0.43 24.76
N PHE A 538 -19.49 1.41 25.40
CA PHE A 538 -20.92 1.68 25.25
C PHE A 538 -21.20 3.18 25.42
N ALA A 539 -22.29 3.64 24.81
CA ALA A 539 -22.76 5.02 24.90
C ALA A 539 -24.28 5.10 24.67
N PRO A 540 -24.92 6.20 25.11
CA PRO A 540 -26.31 6.48 24.67
C PRO A 540 -26.36 6.55 23.13
N LEU A 541 -27.36 5.90 22.54
CA LEU A 541 -27.63 6.00 21.12
C LEU A 541 -28.22 7.38 20.79
N ASP A 542 -27.73 8.02 19.75
CA ASP A 542 -28.34 9.21 19.17
C ASP A 542 -29.41 8.78 18.17
N GLU A 543 -30.67 8.83 18.60
CA GLU A 543 -31.83 8.45 17.79
C GLU A 543 -32.37 9.61 16.93
N THR A 544 -31.65 10.75 16.84
CA THR A 544 -32.03 11.86 15.98
C THR A 544 -32.02 11.43 14.51
N PRO A 545 -33.14 11.56 13.78
CA PRO A 545 -33.19 11.18 12.38
C PRO A 545 -32.11 11.89 11.54
N LEU A 546 -31.53 11.18 10.58
CA LEU A 546 -30.50 11.74 9.70
C LEU A 546 -30.99 13.01 8.97
N SER A 547 -32.25 13.01 8.52
CA SER A 547 -32.87 14.19 7.89
C SER A 547 -32.83 15.43 8.77
N THR A 548 -33.11 15.28 10.08
CA THR A 548 -33.05 16.37 11.06
C THR A 548 -31.61 16.86 11.26
N LYS A 549 -30.65 15.93 11.33
CA LYS A 549 -29.23 16.28 11.42
C LYS A 549 -28.74 17.05 10.20
N LEU A 550 -29.13 16.60 9.00
CA LEU A 550 -28.75 17.26 7.75
C LEU A 550 -29.41 18.61 7.57
N ALA A 551 -30.68 18.78 7.98
CA ALA A 551 -31.36 20.07 7.93
C ALA A 551 -30.63 21.19 8.69
N ALA A 552 -29.82 20.86 9.68
CA ALA A 552 -28.98 21.82 10.41
C ALA A 552 -27.84 22.40 9.56
N LEU A 553 -27.44 21.74 8.46
CA LEU A 553 -26.32 22.18 7.61
C LEU A 553 -26.53 23.55 6.97
N LYS A 554 -27.78 24.00 6.82
CA LYS A 554 -28.08 25.38 6.37
C LYS A 554 -27.52 26.48 7.27
N ASN A 555 -27.14 26.14 8.52
CA ASN A 555 -26.58 27.06 9.50
C ASN A 555 -25.05 27.06 9.54
N TYR A 556 -24.40 26.30 8.65
CA TYR A 556 -22.94 26.23 8.55
C TYR A 556 -22.47 26.87 7.24
N ASP A 557 -21.35 27.56 7.31
CA ASP A 557 -20.76 28.22 6.13
C ASP A 557 -20.15 27.19 5.18
N ALA A 558 -19.64 26.06 5.69
CA ALA A 558 -19.11 24.96 4.88
C ALA A 558 -19.44 23.59 5.50
N ALA A 559 -19.54 22.57 4.63
CA ALA A 559 -19.73 21.18 5.01
C ALA A 559 -18.62 20.31 4.42
N ILE A 560 -17.94 19.54 5.28
CA ILE A 560 -16.88 18.58 4.88
C ILE A 560 -17.45 17.17 4.99
N VAL A 561 -17.57 16.46 3.86
CA VAL A 561 -18.13 15.11 3.78
C VAL A 561 -16.99 14.11 3.56
N CYS A 562 -16.77 13.23 4.54
CA CYS A 562 -15.70 12.23 4.50
C CYS A 562 -16.26 10.88 4.07
N VAL A 563 -15.93 10.45 2.86
CA VAL A 563 -16.42 9.21 2.22
C VAL A 563 -15.28 8.35 1.69
N GLY A 564 -15.57 7.13 1.30
CA GLY A 564 -14.61 6.22 0.70
C GLY A 564 -14.68 4.80 1.24
N PHE A 565 -13.62 4.06 1.01
CA PHE A 565 -13.49 2.67 1.43
C PHE A 565 -12.64 2.54 2.71
N ASN A 566 -12.57 1.34 3.22
CA ASN A 566 -11.78 0.95 4.39
C ASN A 566 -11.18 -0.44 4.19
N ALA A 567 -10.38 -0.92 5.14
CA ALA A 567 -9.68 -2.20 5.08
C ALA A 567 -10.59 -3.45 4.95
N GLN A 568 -11.91 -3.32 5.16
CA GLN A 568 -12.87 -4.42 4.97
C GLN A 568 -13.39 -4.50 3.54
N VAL A 569 -13.34 -3.39 2.79
CA VAL A 569 -13.84 -3.29 1.42
C VAL A 569 -12.71 -3.28 0.40
N GLU A 570 -11.59 -2.66 0.72
CA GLU A 570 -10.42 -2.55 -0.16
C GLU A 570 -9.22 -3.21 0.52
N GLY A 571 -8.76 -4.35 -0.02
CA GLY A 571 -7.69 -5.13 0.60
C GLY A 571 -7.35 -6.40 -0.16
N GLU A 572 -6.32 -7.07 0.32
CA GLU A 572 -5.83 -8.31 -0.24
C GLU A 572 -6.88 -9.43 -0.17
N GLY A 573 -7.02 -10.18 -1.26
CA GLY A 573 -7.87 -11.35 -1.39
C GLY A 573 -9.29 -11.04 -1.90
N HIS A 574 -9.61 -9.79 -2.21
CA HIS A 574 -10.90 -9.42 -2.78
C HIS A 574 -10.83 -8.10 -3.55
N ASP A 575 -11.56 -8.04 -4.65
CA ASP A 575 -11.78 -6.82 -5.40
C ASP A 575 -12.87 -5.96 -4.75
N ARG A 576 -12.88 -4.67 -5.05
CA ARG A 576 -13.89 -3.72 -4.58
C ARG A 576 -14.79 -3.20 -5.71
N PRO A 577 -15.98 -2.66 -5.42
CA PRO A 577 -16.78 -1.96 -6.42
C PRO A 577 -16.06 -0.71 -6.96
N PHE A 578 -16.37 -0.32 -8.22
CA PHE A 578 -15.97 0.98 -8.75
C PHE A 578 -16.75 2.12 -8.10
N ALA A 579 -18.03 1.94 -7.87
CA ALA A 579 -18.88 2.92 -7.19
C ALA A 579 -18.70 2.89 -5.67
N LEU A 580 -18.81 4.05 -5.02
CA LEU A 580 -18.99 4.12 -3.57
C LEU A 580 -20.29 3.41 -3.14
N PRO A 581 -20.39 2.95 -1.87
CA PRO A 581 -21.67 2.51 -1.31
C PRO A 581 -22.79 3.54 -1.57
N LYS A 582 -23.98 3.06 -1.94
CA LYS A 582 -25.11 3.91 -2.32
C LYS A 582 -25.41 4.99 -1.27
N GLU A 583 -25.35 4.61 0.00
CA GLU A 583 -25.63 5.51 1.12
C GLU A 583 -24.61 6.66 1.22
N GLN A 584 -23.38 6.44 0.79
CA GLN A 584 -22.36 7.49 0.76
C GLN A 584 -22.59 8.46 -0.40
N ASN A 585 -22.92 7.98 -1.60
CA ASN A 585 -23.29 8.81 -2.73
C ASN A 585 -24.52 9.68 -2.39
N GLU A 586 -25.58 9.07 -1.84
CA GLU A 586 -26.77 9.80 -1.38
C GLU A 586 -26.45 10.82 -0.28
N LEU A 587 -25.49 10.53 0.61
CA LEU A 587 -25.09 11.47 1.65
C LEU A 587 -24.45 12.71 1.03
N VAL A 588 -23.52 12.56 0.08
CA VAL A 588 -22.89 13.69 -0.61
C VAL A 588 -23.94 14.53 -1.31
N GLN A 589 -24.85 13.93 -2.10
CA GLN A 589 -25.93 14.62 -2.80
C GLN A 589 -26.86 15.39 -1.86
N LYS A 590 -27.28 14.77 -0.74
CA LYS A 590 -28.13 15.44 0.25
C LYS A 590 -27.44 16.62 0.93
N VAL A 591 -26.13 16.53 1.14
CA VAL A 591 -25.34 17.61 1.76
C VAL A 591 -25.16 18.76 0.77
N SER A 592 -24.75 18.48 -0.47
CA SER A 592 -24.55 19.50 -1.51
C SER A 592 -25.83 20.27 -1.84
N ALA A 593 -26.99 19.59 -1.84
CA ALA A 593 -28.29 20.24 -2.02
C ALA A 593 -28.66 21.24 -0.90
N ILE A 594 -28.07 21.10 0.31
CA ILE A 594 -28.35 21.97 1.46
C ILE A 594 -27.26 23.03 1.64
N ASN A 595 -26.00 22.67 1.44
CA ASN A 595 -24.86 23.55 1.63
C ASN A 595 -23.99 23.59 0.37
N LYS A 596 -23.95 24.76 -0.29
CA LYS A 596 -23.20 24.95 -1.55
C LYS A 596 -21.69 24.76 -1.37
N HIS A 597 -21.16 25.17 -0.22
CA HIS A 597 -19.73 25.02 0.10
C HIS A 597 -19.45 23.60 0.63
N THR A 598 -19.82 22.61 -0.17
CA THR A 598 -19.56 21.20 0.13
C THR A 598 -18.19 20.80 -0.36
N ILE A 599 -17.39 20.27 0.56
CA ILE A 599 -16.02 19.74 0.34
C ILE A 599 -16.06 18.25 0.58
N VAL A 600 -15.60 17.43 -0.37
CA VAL A 600 -15.52 15.98 -0.22
C VAL A 600 -14.08 15.56 0.07
N LEU A 601 -13.88 14.82 1.16
CA LEU A 601 -12.65 14.10 1.45
C LEU A 601 -12.85 12.64 1.06
N LEU A 602 -12.21 12.23 -0.04
CA LEU A 602 -12.30 10.86 -0.56
C LEU A 602 -11.12 10.03 -0.07
N THR A 603 -11.39 8.94 0.64
CA THR A 603 -10.39 7.94 1.06
C THR A 603 -10.58 6.67 0.25
N ALA A 604 -9.65 6.39 -0.68
CA ALA A 604 -9.65 5.18 -1.52
C ALA A 604 -8.24 4.91 -2.05
N GLY A 605 -7.93 3.66 -2.38
CA GLY A 605 -6.66 3.27 -3.01
C GLY A 605 -6.63 3.47 -4.52
N GLY A 606 -7.71 4.02 -5.11
CA GLY A 606 -7.81 4.26 -6.54
C GLY A 606 -9.01 5.09 -6.91
N GLY A 607 -9.31 5.19 -8.20
CA GLY A 607 -10.45 5.92 -8.73
C GLY A 607 -11.79 5.32 -8.35
N ILE A 608 -12.82 6.15 -8.34
CA ILE A 608 -14.22 5.77 -8.10
C ILE A 608 -15.12 6.33 -9.19
N ASP A 609 -16.40 5.93 -9.20
CA ASP A 609 -17.44 6.63 -9.93
C ASP A 609 -17.79 7.94 -9.23
N PHE A 610 -17.37 9.05 -9.80
CA PHE A 610 -17.67 10.40 -9.33
C PHE A 610 -18.99 10.96 -9.89
N SER A 611 -19.53 10.34 -10.94
CA SER A 611 -20.66 10.88 -11.71
C SER A 611 -21.92 11.21 -10.88
N PRO A 612 -22.21 10.53 -9.74
CA PRO A 612 -23.40 10.84 -8.98
C PRO A 612 -23.43 12.24 -8.34
N TRP A 613 -22.24 12.88 -8.14
CA TRP A 613 -22.20 14.10 -7.31
C TRP A 613 -21.07 15.08 -7.66
N ILE A 614 -20.17 14.78 -8.60
CA ILE A 614 -18.99 15.63 -8.86
C ILE A 614 -19.36 17.05 -9.26
N ASP A 615 -20.44 17.23 -10.01
CA ASP A 615 -20.91 18.55 -10.46
C ASP A 615 -21.65 19.33 -9.37
N GLU A 616 -22.05 18.67 -8.29
CA GLU A 616 -22.83 19.26 -7.21
C GLU A 616 -21.96 19.78 -6.04
N VAL A 617 -20.68 19.42 -5.99
CA VAL A 617 -19.78 19.77 -4.89
C VAL A 617 -18.73 20.78 -5.35
N GLN A 618 -18.31 21.68 -4.46
CA GLN A 618 -17.41 22.77 -4.83
C GLN A 618 -15.94 22.38 -4.74
N ALA A 619 -15.55 21.46 -3.83
CA ALA A 619 -14.17 21.00 -3.72
C ALA A 619 -14.08 19.49 -3.43
N VAL A 620 -13.04 18.86 -3.97
CA VAL A 620 -12.73 17.44 -3.76
C VAL A 620 -11.25 17.24 -3.51
N LEU A 621 -10.93 16.59 -2.40
CA LEU A 621 -9.59 16.13 -2.05
C LEU A 621 -9.56 14.59 -2.08
N HIS A 622 -8.69 14.00 -2.91
CA HIS A 622 -8.39 12.58 -2.84
C HIS A 622 -7.27 12.38 -1.83
N THR A 623 -7.60 11.82 -0.68
CA THR A 623 -6.66 11.68 0.43
C THR A 623 -5.86 10.40 0.39
N PHE A 624 -6.30 9.39 -0.38
CA PHE A 624 -5.80 8.03 -0.28
C PHE A 624 -5.87 7.50 1.17
N TYR A 625 -4.99 6.57 1.53
CA TYR A 625 -4.77 6.12 2.90
C TYR A 625 -3.47 6.74 3.41
N LEU A 626 -3.56 7.55 4.44
CA LEU A 626 -2.45 8.41 4.89
C LEU A 626 -1.60 7.82 6.03
N GLY A 627 -1.75 6.49 6.29
CA GLY A 627 -1.00 5.84 7.34
C GLY A 627 -1.19 6.52 8.70
N GLN A 628 -0.12 6.61 9.48
CA GLN A 628 -0.17 7.27 10.80
C GLN A 628 -0.24 8.80 10.77
N ALA A 629 0.01 9.43 9.63
CA ALA A 629 -0.14 10.89 9.48
C ALA A 629 -1.60 11.33 9.63
N GLY A 630 -2.54 10.46 9.18
CA GLY A 630 -3.97 10.61 9.40
C GLY A 630 -4.51 11.95 8.87
N GLY A 631 -5.32 12.62 9.69
CA GLY A 631 -5.99 13.87 9.32
C GLY A 631 -5.11 15.13 9.36
N THR A 632 -3.90 15.08 9.91
CA THR A 632 -3.05 16.27 10.05
C THR A 632 -2.76 16.96 8.71
N PRO A 633 -2.24 16.27 7.66
CA PRO A 633 -1.95 16.90 6.37
C PRO A 633 -3.21 17.38 5.65
N VAL A 634 -4.35 16.71 5.86
CA VAL A 634 -5.64 17.16 5.32
C VAL A 634 -6.06 18.49 5.93
N ALA A 635 -5.94 18.64 7.26
CA ALA A 635 -6.24 19.90 7.91
C ALA A 635 -5.30 21.01 7.44
N GLU A 636 -3.99 20.75 7.32
CA GLU A 636 -3.00 21.71 6.82
C GLU A 636 -3.33 22.20 5.39
N ILE A 637 -3.79 21.30 4.51
CA ILE A 637 -4.23 21.67 3.16
C ILE A 637 -5.52 22.46 3.20
N LEU A 638 -6.54 22.00 3.94
CA LEU A 638 -7.84 22.68 4.03
C LEU A 638 -7.70 24.15 4.48
N PHE A 639 -6.77 24.43 5.39
CA PHE A 639 -6.56 25.78 5.91
C PHE A 639 -5.37 26.54 5.28
N GLY A 640 -4.71 25.94 4.27
CA GLY A 640 -3.69 26.60 3.45
C GLY A 640 -2.30 26.71 4.09
N ASP A 641 -2.01 25.93 5.13
CA ASP A 641 -0.65 25.80 5.68
C ASP A 641 0.26 25.05 4.71
N VAL A 642 -0.33 24.11 3.95
CA VAL A 642 0.31 23.34 2.89
C VAL A 642 -0.44 23.59 1.58
N ASN A 643 0.31 23.91 0.53
CA ASN A 643 -0.23 23.98 -0.83
C ASN A 643 -0.25 22.56 -1.43
N PRO A 644 -1.42 22.03 -1.87
CA PRO A 644 -1.49 20.71 -2.48
C PRO A 644 -0.60 20.62 -3.72
N SER A 645 0.11 19.50 -3.85
CA SER A 645 1.04 19.26 -4.96
C SER A 645 1.02 17.81 -5.44
N GLY A 646 0.10 17.02 -4.93
CA GLY A 646 -0.12 15.64 -5.35
C GLY A 646 -0.68 15.59 -6.76
N LYS A 647 -0.28 14.56 -7.52
CA LYS A 647 -0.77 14.29 -8.88
C LYS A 647 -1.23 12.83 -8.96
N LEU A 648 -2.38 12.58 -9.59
CA LEU A 648 -2.94 11.23 -9.73
C LEU A 648 -1.96 10.28 -10.44
N PRO A 649 -1.60 9.14 -9.85
CA PRO A 649 -0.75 8.14 -10.51
C PRO A 649 -1.56 7.17 -11.40
N PHE A 650 -2.82 7.49 -11.68
CA PHE A 650 -3.74 6.76 -12.55
C PHE A 650 -4.76 7.69 -13.17
N SER A 651 -5.38 7.24 -14.27
CA SER A 651 -6.55 7.88 -14.89
C SER A 651 -7.82 7.40 -14.21
N VAL A 652 -8.80 8.28 -14.07
CA VAL A 652 -10.14 7.93 -13.57
C VAL A 652 -11.13 8.01 -14.72
N PRO A 653 -11.80 6.92 -15.12
CA PRO A 653 -12.84 6.97 -16.12
C PRO A 653 -14.10 7.69 -15.61
N LYS A 654 -14.89 8.29 -16.50
CA LYS A 654 -16.22 8.80 -16.13
C LYS A 654 -17.20 7.67 -15.81
N ARG A 655 -17.08 6.56 -16.52
CA ARG A 655 -17.89 5.34 -16.34
C ARG A 655 -16.96 4.13 -16.43
N TRP A 656 -17.30 3.06 -15.75
CA TRP A 656 -16.54 1.83 -15.84
C TRP A 656 -16.39 1.32 -17.29
N GLN A 657 -17.43 1.52 -18.11
CA GLN A 657 -17.46 1.17 -19.53
C GLN A 657 -16.38 1.86 -20.37
N ASP A 658 -15.87 2.98 -19.90
CA ASP A 658 -14.82 3.76 -20.59
C ASP A 658 -13.40 3.28 -20.21
N ALA A 659 -13.28 2.36 -19.23
CA ALA A 659 -12.00 1.85 -18.75
C ALA A 659 -11.37 0.84 -19.70
N PRO A 660 -10.03 0.81 -19.86
CA PRO A 660 -9.34 -0.13 -20.75
C PRO A 660 -9.64 -1.61 -20.47
N ALA A 661 -9.88 -1.99 -19.21
CA ALA A 661 -10.17 -3.36 -18.82
C ALA A 661 -11.67 -3.73 -18.83
N TYR A 662 -12.55 -2.83 -19.30
CA TYR A 662 -13.98 -3.12 -19.35
C TYR A 662 -14.29 -4.29 -20.28
N GLY A 663 -15.14 -5.21 -19.80
CA GLY A 663 -15.54 -6.42 -20.55
C GLY A 663 -14.58 -7.60 -20.45
N HIS A 664 -13.34 -7.38 -19.97
CA HIS A 664 -12.34 -8.43 -19.81
C HIS A 664 -11.51 -8.31 -18.52
N TYR A 665 -12.10 -7.75 -17.46
CA TYR A 665 -11.51 -7.74 -16.12
C TYR A 665 -11.82 -9.02 -15.34
N TYR A 666 -13.04 -9.53 -15.46
CA TYR A 666 -13.47 -10.82 -14.93
C TYR A 666 -13.54 -11.87 -16.04
N PRO A 667 -13.48 -13.19 -15.72
CA PRO A 667 -13.75 -14.23 -16.68
C PRO A 667 -15.11 -14.06 -17.38
N GLU A 668 -15.23 -14.54 -18.60
CA GLU A 668 -16.45 -14.42 -19.40
C GLU A 668 -17.68 -14.98 -18.67
N GLY A 669 -18.75 -14.20 -18.62
CA GLY A 669 -19.99 -14.53 -17.91
C GLY A 669 -19.98 -14.29 -16.41
N GLU A 670 -18.87 -13.80 -15.87
CA GLU A 670 -18.75 -13.45 -14.45
C GLU A 670 -18.74 -11.94 -14.25
N ALA A 671 -19.31 -11.48 -13.14
CA ALA A 671 -19.35 -10.06 -12.80
C ALA A 671 -19.32 -9.85 -11.29
N GLY A 672 -18.55 -8.85 -10.89
CA GLY A 672 -18.49 -8.39 -9.51
C GLY A 672 -17.61 -9.23 -8.59
N PRO A 673 -17.35 -8.75 -7.37
CA PRO A 673 -16.52 -9.43 -6.41
C PRO A 673 -17.25 -10.64 -5.81
N ILE A 674 -17.16 -11.79 -6.46
CA ILE A 674 -17.69 -13.05 -5.94
C ILE A 674 -16.58 -13.73 -5.14
N TYR A 675 -16.76 -13.86 -3.84
CA TYR A 675 -15.79 -14.47 -2.92
C TYR A 675 -15.68 -16.01 -3.03
N LYS A 676 -16.41 -16.64 -3.94
CA LYS A 676 -16.47 -18.10 -4.09
C LYS A 676 -16.43 -18.48 -5.56
N SER A 677 -15.30 -18.25 -6.21
CA SER A 677 -15.02 -18.95 -7.44
C SER A 677 -14.29 -20.25 -7.13
N ASN A 678 -14.53 -21.27 -7.90
CA ASN A 678 -13.89 -22.57 -7.77
C ASN A 678 -13.20 -22.95 -9.09
N HIS A 679 -12.33 -22.05 -9.56
CA HIS A 679 -11.61 -22.27 -10.82
C HIS A 679 -10.41 -23.21 -10.68
N LYS A 680 -10.15 -23.72 -9.49
CA LYS A 680 -9.05 -24.66 -9.24
C LYS A 680 -9.08 -25.85 -10.18
N ASP A 681 -10.28 -26.42 -10.39
CA ASP A 681 -10.48 -27.61 -11.21
C ASP A 681 -10.85 -27.29 -12.66
N HIS A 682 -11.14 -26.01 -12.94
CA HIS A 682 -11.50 -25.49 -14.27
C HIS A 682 -10.74 -24.18 -14.51
N PRO A 683 -9.45 -24.23 -14.93
CA PRO A 683 -8.67 -23.02 -15.16
C PRO A 683 -9.34 -22.10 -16.18
N VAL A 684 -9.52 -20.86 -15.78
CA VAL A 684 -10.03 -19.78 -16.64
C VAL A 684 -8.98 -18.69 -16.77
N GLY A 685 -9.17 -17.80 -17.72
CA GLY A 685 -8.24 -16.69 -17.92
C GLY A 685 -8.98 -15.41 -18.27
N VAL A 686 -8.32 -14.30 -18.00
CA VAL A 686 -8.73 -12.99 -18.48
C VAL A 686 -7.69 -12.49 -19.47
N ASN A 687 -8.15 -12.05 -20.63
CA ASN A 687 -7.26 -11.50 -21.64
C ASN A 687 -7.00 -10.04 -21.37
N TYR A 688 -5.76 -9.59 -21.53
CA TYR A 688 -5.38 -8.18 -21.44
C TYR A 688 -5.45 -7.57 -22.85
N ASP A 689 -6.70 -7.50 -23.40
CA ASP A 689 -6.95 -7.12 -24.80
C ASP A 689 -6.59 -5.67 -25.10
N GLU A 690 -6.49 -4.83 -24.06
CA GLU A 690 -5.96 -3.48 -24.15
C GLU A 690 -4.48 -3.43 -24.54
N SER A 691 -3.74 -4.54 -24.38
CA SER A 691 -2.31 -4.66 -24.71
C SER A 691 -1.47 -3.51 -24.12
N ILE A 692 -0.69 -2.79 -24.93
CA ILE A 692 0.11 -1.62 -24.50
C ILE A 692 -0.75 -0.38 -24.19
N LEU A 693 -2.05 -0.41 -24.49
CA LEU A 693 -2.96 0.73 -24.30
C LEU A 693 -3.61 0.71 -22.90
N THR A 694 -2.81 0.51 -21.86
CA THR A 694 -3.26 0.61 -20.46
C THR A 694 -3.31 2.07 -19.98
N GLY A 695 -4.22 2.37 -19.05
CA GLY A 695 -4.34 3.67 -18.40
C GLY A 695 -4.54 4.81 -19.41
N TYR A 696 -3.85 5.94 -19.22
CA TYR A 696 -3.98 7.14 -20.07
C TYR A 696 -3.73 6.88 -21.55
N ARG A 697 -2.94 5.86 -21.90
CA ARG A 697 -2.65 5.48 -23.30
C ARG A 697 -3.93 5.09 -24.05
N HIS A 698 -4.84 4.40 -23.39
CA HIS A 698 -6.15 4.02 -23.91
C HIS A 698 -7.04 5.25 -24.16
N TYR A 699 -7.18 6.11 -23.15
CA TYR A 699 -8.00 7.31 -23.27
C TYR A 699 -7.50 8.25 -24.37
N ASP A 700 -6.19 8.36 -24.52
CA ASP A 700 -5.56 9.16 -25.57
C ASP A 700 -5.78 8.56 -26.97
N GLN A 701 -5.60 7.24 -27.11
CA GLN A 701 -5.76 6.53 -28.38
C GLN A 701 -7.20 6.58 -28.88
N LEU A 702 -8.16 6.36 -28.01
CA LEU A 702 -9.57 6.36 -28.36
C LEU A 702 -10.23 7.74 -28.25
N LYS A 703 -9.48 8.77 -27.84
CA LYS A 703 -9.98 10.14 -27.62
C LYS A 703 -11.15 10.19 -26.66
N ILE A 704 -11.14 9.32 -25.64
CA ILE A 704 -12.10 9.32 -24.55
C ILE A 704 -11.66 10.35 -23.51
N GLU A 705 -12.58 11.18 -23.02
CA GLU A 705 -12.29 12.14 -21.96
C GLU A 705 -12.46 11.47 -20.59
N PRO A 706 -11.37 11.25 -19.81
CA PRO A 706 -11.50 10.72 -18.46
C PRO A 706 -12.12 11.74 -17.51
N GLN A 707 -12.62 11.30 -16.36
CA GLN A 707 -13.06 12.20 -15.29
C GLN A 707 -11.86 12.99 -14.74
N PHE A 708 -10.75 12.30 -14.51
CA PHE A 708 -9.46 12.90 -14.16
C PHE A 708 -8.34 12.17 -14.91
N PRO A 709 -7.48 12.88 -15.64
CA PRO A 709 -6.40 12.26 -16.39
C PRO A 709 -5.22 11.87 -15.47
N PHE A 710 -4.39 10.95 -15.93
CA PHE A 710 -3.11 10.61 -15.32
C PHE A 710 -2.23 11.86 -15.13
N GLY A 711 -1.62 12.00 -13.97
CA GLY A 711 -0.78 13.14 -13.61
C GLY A 711 -1.56 14.38 -13.18
N PHE A 712 -2.89 14.35 -13.13
CA PHE A 712 -3.73 15.48 -12.75
C PHE A 712 -3.67 15.78 -11.25
N GLY A 713 -3.70 17.07 -10.92
CA GLY A 713 -3.85 17.60 -9.56
C GLY A 713 -3.71 19.10 -9.57
N LEU A 714 -4.61 19.79 -8.84
CA LEU A 714 -4.64 21.24 -8.70
C LEU A 714 -3.68 21.73 -7.61
N SER A 715 -3.38 23.01 -7.65
CA SER A 715 -2.54 23.72 -6.67
C SER A 715 -3.18 25.07 -6.33
N TYR A 716 -2.87 25.62 -5.14
CA TYR A 716 -3.24 26.99 -4.76
C TYR A 716 -2.36 28.06 -5.40
N THR A 717 -1.45 27.67 -6.30
CA THR A 717 -0.61 28.58 -7.09
C THR A 717 -0.60 28.15 -8.55
N GLN A 718 0.02 28.95 -9.41
CA GLN A 718 0.10 28.68 -10.85
C GLN A 718 1.54 28.62 -11.31
N PHE A 719 1.81 27.72 -12.27
CA PHE A 719 3.14 27.54 -12.83
C PHE A 719 3.13 27.79 -14.33
N GLU A 720 4.14 28.54 -14.80
CA GLU A 720 4.42 28.78 -16.20
C GLU A 720 5.60 27.91 -16.65
N TYR A 721 5.47 27.33 -17.85
CA TYR A 721 6.50 26.51 -18.47
C TYR A 721 7.05 27.23 -19.69
N SER A 722 8.36 27.26 -19.86
CA SER A 722 9.00 27.98 -20.95
C SER A 722 10.33 27.33 -21.39
N ASP A 723 10.93 27.88 -22.44
CA ASP A 723 12.29 27.62 -22.89
C ASP A 723 12.65 26.15 -23.09
N LEU A 724 11.80 25.39 -23.82
CA LEU A 724 12.09 24.00 -24.16
C LEU A 724 13.23 23.90 -25.17
N GLN A 725 14.31 23.27 -24.77
CA GLN A 725 15.51 23.04 -25.59
C GLN A 725 15.81 21.56 -25.68
N LEU A 726 16.22 21.12 -26.90
CA LEU A 726 16.69 19.77 -27.19
C LEU A 726 18.09 19.83 -27.78
N SER A 727 19.00 19.01 -27.24
CA SER A 727 20.38 18.96 -27.73
C SER A 727 20.96 17.54 -27.65
N PRO A 728 21.43 16.94 -28.76
CA PRO A 728 21.19 17.38 -30.15
C PRO A 728 19.74 17.16 -30.59
N ARG A 729 19.34 17.73 -31.76
CA ARG A 729 18.01 17.51 -32.37
C ARG A 729 17.97 16.37 -33.38
N GLN A 730 19.12 15.74 -33.63
CA GLN A 730 19.24 14.55 -34.45
C GLN A 730 20.24 13.62 -33.78
N ILE A 731 19.87 12.36 -33.66
CA ILE A 731 20.69 11.30 -33.05
C ILE A 731 20.62 10.04 -33.91
N GLU A 732 21.57 9.15 -33.73
CA GLU A 732 21.51 7.77 -34.17
C GLU A 732 20.72 6.93 -33.10
N LYS A 733 20.46 5.65 -33.39
CA LYS A 733 19.66 4.78 -32.52
C LYS A 733 20.24 4.56 -31.12
N ASP A 734 21.55 4.69 -30.97
CA ASP A 734 22.29 4.60 -29.71
C ASP A 734 22.59 5.97 -29.08
N GLY A 735 22.13 7.05 -29.73
CA GLY A 735 22.34 8.41 -29.29
C GLY A 735 21.45 8.83 -28.12
N THR A 736 21.80 9.96 -27.50
CA THR A 736 21.13 10.54 -26.35
C THR A 736 20.72 11.98 -26.61
N VAL A 737 19.50 12.36 -26.13
CA VAL A 737 19.01 13.75 -26.23
C VAL A 737 18.90 14.34 -24.83
N THR A 738 19.51 15.49 -24.61
CA THR A 738 19.28 16.31 -23.41
C THR A 738 18.08 17.23 -23.65
N VAL A 739 17.13 17.18 -22.75
CA VAL A 739 15.91 18.01 -22.75
C VAL A 739 16.01 19.00 -21.61
N ARG A 740 15.88 20.30 -21.87
CA ARG A 740 15.85 21.35 -20.85
C ARG A 740 14.57 22.17 -20.99
N CYS A 741 13.96 22.51 -19.88
CA CYS A 741 12.84 23.44 -19.80
C CYS A 741 12.90 24.26 -18.51
N LYS A 742 12.18 25.38 -18.47
CA LYS A 742 12.04 26.21 -17.30
C LYS A 742 10.65 26.14 -16.74
N VAL A 743 10.54 26.19 -15.42
CA VAL A 743 9.26 26.28 -14.70
C VAL A 743 9.36 27.41 -13.71
N LYS A 744 8.36 28.30 -13.73
CA LYS A 744 8.27 29.48 -12.87
C LYS A 744 6.96 29.45 -12.08
N ASN A 745 7.02 29.76 -10.82
CA ASN A 745 5.81 30.02 -10.02
C ASN A 745 5.34 31.45 -10.27
N ILE A 746 4.22 31.61 -10.95
CA ILE A 746 3.63 32.93 -11.29
C ILE A 746 2.52 33.34 -10.33
N GLY A 747 2.17 32.52 -9.34
CA GLY A 747 1.16 32.84 -8.34
C GLY A 747 1.75 33.46 -7.08
N SER A 748 0.90 33.69 -6.09
CA SER A 748 1.23 34.41 -4.85
C SER A 748 1.67 33.48 -3.70
N ARG A 749 1.57 32.15 -3.86
CA ARG A 749 1.91 31.15 -2.82
C ARG A 749 3.09 30.29 -3.27
N ALA A 750 3.92 29.88 -2.34
CA ALA A 750 4.91 28.86 -2.61
C ALA A 750 4.21 27.53 -2.90
N GLY A 751 4.79 26.71 -3.79
CA GLY A 751 4.21 25.42 -4.16
C GLY A 751 5.21 24.52 -4.86
N ALA A 752 4.84 23.24 -5.01
CA ALA A 752 5.61 22.28 -5.75
C ALA A 752 4.86 21.84 -7.01
N GLU A 753 5.60 21.59 -8.10
CA GLU A 753 5.07 21.11 -9.37
C GLU A 753 5.80 19.85 -9.82
N ALA A 754 5.04 18.83 -10.23
CA ALA A 754 5.56 17.62 -10.84
C ALA A 754 5.58 17.78 -12.34
N VAL A 755 6.76 18.02 -12.90
CA VAL A 755 6.98 18.23 -14.34
C VAL A 755 7.14 16.87 -15.01
N GLN A 756 6.29 16.60 -16.00
CA GLN A 756 6.16 15.29 -16.65
C GLN A 756 6.67 15.37 -18.08
N LEU A 757 7.63 14.49 -18.42
CA LEU A 757 8.18 14.38 -19.77
C LEU A 757 7.59 13.16 -20.47
N TYR A 758 6.87 13.39 -21.54
CA TYR A 758 6.32 12.36 -22.42
C TYR A 758 7.00 12.38 -23.77
N ILE A 759 6.96 11.23 -24.45
CA ILE A 759 7.42 11.06 -25.85
C ILE A 759 6.25 10.57 -26.69
N HIS A 760 6.06 11.22 -27.84
CA HIS A 760 5.31 10.73 -28.98
C HIS A 760 6.28 10.29 -30.07
N ALA A 761 6.11 9.08 -30.61
CA ALA A 761 6.98 8.54 -31.65
C ALA A 761 6.19 8.33 -32.95
N GLU A 762 6.56 9.06 -34.02
CA GLU A 762 6.04 8.88 -35.38
C GLU A 762 6.93 7.84 -36.09
N THR A 763 6.66 6.55 -35.80
CA THR A 763 7.42 5.42 -36.39
C THR A 763 6.51 4.51 -37.20
N ARG A 764 7.10 3.55 -37.96
CA ARG A 764 6.33 2.55 -38.72
C ARG A 764 5.62 1.50 -37.82
N VAL A 765 6.05 1.40 -36.59
CA VAL A 765 5.41 0.47 -35.60
C VAL A 765 4.40 1.27 -34.79
N PRO A 766 3.17 0.80 -34.60
CA PRO A 766 2.19 1.46 -33.76
C PRO A 766 2.71 1.65 -32.33
N THR A 767 2.64 2.88 -31.84
CA THR A 767 2.96 3.27 -30.47
C THR A 767 1.78 4.01 -29.87
N PRO A 768 1.65 4.05 -28.53
CA PRO A 768 0.65 4.92 -27.89
C PRO A 768 0.85 6.38 -28.30
N PRO A 769 -0.19 7.22 -28.27
CA PRO A 769 -0.09 8.64 -28.61
C PRO A 769 0.96 9.40 -27.83
N LYS A 770 1.26 8.97 -26.62
CA LYS A 770 2.38 9.42 -25.80
C LYS A 770 2.66 8.45 -24.66
N GLU A 771 3.89 8.50 -24.16
CA GLU A 771 4.34 7.69 -23.02
C GLU A 771 5.21 8.52 -22.09
N LEU A 772 4.98 8.42 -20.77
CA LEU A 772 5.82 9.02 -19.74
C LEU A 772 7.22 8.37 -19.79
N LYS A 773 8.26 9.17 -19.93
CA LYS A 773 9.65 8.68 -19.98
C LYS A 773 10.53 9.23 -18.86
N ASP A 774 10.12 10.34 -18.25
CA ASP A 774 10.77 10.88 -17.04
C ASP A 774 9.85 11.89 -16.35
N PHE A 775 10.18 12.23 -15.12
CA PHE A 775 9.53 13.29 -14.34
C PHE A 775 10.50 13.84 -13.28
N ASP A 776 10.21 15.06 -12.84
CA ASP A 776 10.89 15.64 -11.69
C ASP A 776 9.97 16.60 -10.95
N LYS A 777 10.15 16.71 -9.63
CA LYS A 777 9.35 17.59 -8.78
C LYS A 777 10.18 18.75 -8.26
N VAL A 778 9.68 19.97 -8.48
CA VAL A 778 10.35 21.20 -8.07
C VAL A 778 9.49 22.00 -7.09
N TYR A 779 10.12 22.51 -6.05
CA TYR A 779 9.51 23.46 -5.12
C TYR A 779 9.94 24.87 -5.48
N LEU A 780 8.97 25.80 -5.62
CA LEU A 780 9.20 27.17 -6.07
C LEU A 780 8.46 28.18 -5.18
N LYS A 781 9.18 29.20 -4.74
CA LYS A 781 8.59 30.38 -4.10
C LYS A 781 7.87 31.24 -5.16
N PRO A 782 6.98 32.16 -4.75
CA PRO A 782 6.41 33.16 -5.69
C PRO A 782 7.49 33.87 -6.49
N GLY A 783 7.35 33.89 -7.81
CA GLY A 783 8.30 34.48 -8.76
C GLY A 783 9.57 33.66 -9.03
N GLU A 784 9.84 32.59 -8.28
CA GLU A 784 11.03 31.73 -8.48
C GLU A 784 10.89 30.89 -9.75
N GLU A 785 12.02 30.80 -10.50
CA GLU A 785 12.15 29.97 -11.71
C GLU A 785 13.28 28.95 -11.54
N LYS A 786 13.06 27.73 -12.00
CA LYS A 786 14.09 26.68 -12.07
C LYS A 786 14.17 26.07 -13.47
N THR A 787 15.39 25.73 -13.87
CA THR A 787 15.66 24.95 -15.07
C THR A 787 15.73 23.46 -14.71
N LEU A 788 14.93 22.65 -15.38
CA LEU A 788 14.97 21.20 -15.30
C LEU A 788 15.73 20.63 -16.47
N THR A 789 16.41 19.52 -16.26
CA THR A 789 17.18 18.81 -17.27
C THR A 789 16.85 17.32 -17.21
N PHE A 790 16.36 16.77 -18.32
CA PHE A 790 16.10 15.35 -18.50
C PHE A 790 17.04 14.78 -19.57
N THR A 791 17.29 13.48 -19.49
CA THR A 791 18.11 12.76 -20.46
C THR A 791 17.28 11.63 -21.06
N LEU A 792 17.11 11.66 -22.37
CA LEU A 792 16.49 10.59 -23.15
C LEU A 792 17.60 9.70 -23.71
N THR A 793 17.77 8.55 -23.08
CA THR A 793 18.71 7.50 -23.52
C THR A 793 18.01 6.54 -24.49
N PRO A 794 18.74 5.69 -25.22
CA PRO A 794 18.15 4.66 -26.07
C PRO A 794 17.13 3.79 -25.34
N GLU A 795 17.37 3.42 -24.08
CA GLU A 795 16.47 2.59 -23.27
C GLU A 795 15.09 3.25 -23.05
N LYS A 796 15.03 4.59 -23.01
CA LYS A 796 13.77 5.33 -22.89
C LYS A 796 13.01 5.45 -24.22
N LEU A 797 13.69 5.23 -25.37
CA LEU A 797 13.13 5.37 -26.71
C LEU A 797 12.80 4.03 -27.38
N GLN A 798 13.28 2.92 -26.81
CA GLN A 798 13.11 1.59 -27.39
C GLN A 798 11.69 1.06 -27.22
N ILE A 799 11.27 0.22 -28.16
CA ILE A 799 10.07 -0.60 -28.15
C ILE A 799 10.46 -2.07 -28.23
N TYR A 800 9.58 -2.98 -27.78
CA TYR A 800 9.87 -4.41 -27.89
C TYR A 800 9.36 -4.97 -29.22
N ASN A 801 10.28 -5.52 -30.01
CA ASN A 801 9.97 -6.19 -31.27
C ASN A 801 9.65 -7.67 -30.98
N ILE A 802 8.38 -8.06 -31.14
CA ILE A 802 7.90 -9.44 -30.90
C ILE A 802 8.38 -10.45 -31.95
N GLN A 803 8.82 -9.99 -33.14
CA GLN A 803 9.30 -10.90 -34.20
C GLN A 803 10.71 -11.39 -33.92
N ASN A 804 11.57 -10.49 -33.45
CA ASN A 804 12.97 -10.77 -33.14
C ASN A 804 13.21 -11.05 -31.66
N HIS A 805 12.19 -10.83 -30.80
CA HIS A 805 12.28 -10.89 -29.34
C HIS A 805 13.36 -9.97 -28.74
N GLU A 806 13.51 -8.77 -29.29
CA GLU A 806 14.54 -7.80 -28.91
C GLU A 806 13.99 -6.39 -28.70
N TRP A 807 14.71 -5.61 -27.88
CA TRP A 807 14.45 -4.18 -27.72
C TRP A 807 15.15 -3.41 -28.83
N GLU A 808 14.47 -2.48 -29.48
CA GLU A 808 15.03 -1.67 -30.56
C GLU A 808 14.53 -0.23 -30.55
N VAL A 809 15.38 0.71 -30.89
CA VAL A 809 15.01 2.08 -31.18
C VAL A 809 14.68 2.19 -32.67
N LYS A 810 13.50 2.67 -33.02
CA LYS A 810 13.09 2.85 -34.41
C LYS A 810 13.53 4.22 -34.94
N ALA A 811 14.05 4.25 -36.17
CA ALA A 811 14.25 5.51 -36.86
C ALA A 811 12.90 6.19 -37.16
N GLY A 812 12.85 7.50 -37.01
CA GLY A 812 11.62 8.27 -37.19
C GLY A 812 11.65 9.63 -36.49
N LYS A 813 10.54 10.35 -36.58
CA LYS A 813 10.36 11.61 -35.86
C LYS A 813 9.82 11.36 -34.48
N TYR A 814 10.41 12.01 -33.51
CA TYR A 814 9.99 11.95 -32.10
C TYR A 814 9.61 13.34 -31.62
N GLU A 815 8.59 13.45 -30.81
CA GLU A 815 8.18 14.69 -30.19
C GLU A 815 8.27 14.58 -28.66
N VAL A 816 9.04 15.48 -28.07
CA VAL A 816 9.08 15.70 -26.59
C VAL A 816 7.89 16.55 -26.23
N LEU A 817 7.14 16.08 -25.23
CA LEU A 817 5.97 16.74 -24.65
C LEU A 817 6.23 16.98 -23.16
N ILE A 818 6.24 18.23 -22.73
CA ILE A 818 6.38 18.60 -21.32
C ILE A 818 5.04 19.10 -20.80
N GLY A 819 4.56 18.53 -19.71
CA GLY A 819 3.26 18.87 -19.18
C GLY A 819 3.13 18.75 -17.67
N ALA A 820 2.00 19.24 -17.16
CA ALA A 820 1.56 19.12 -15.76
C ALA A 820 0.66 17.88 -15.54
N SER A 821 0.18 17.27 -16.63
CA SER A 821 -0.54 15.99 -16.65
C SER A 821 -0.50 15.40 -18.07
N SER A 822 -1.03 14.19 -18.25
CA SER A 822 -1.15 13.57 -19.59
C SER A 822 -2.04 14.38 -20.54
N ARG A 823 -2.93 15.25 -20.03
CA ARG A 823 -3.81 16.11 -20.83
C ARG A 823 -3.43 17.59 -20.79
N ASP A 824 -2.60 18.03 -19.87
CA ASP A 824 -2.09 19.40 -19.79
C ASP A 824 -0.66 19.47 -20.30
N ILE A 825 -0.50 19.35 -21.63
CA ILE A 825 0.80 19.46 -22.32
C ILE A 825 1.05 20.93 -22.66
N ARG A 826 2.11 21.51 -22.10
CA ARG A 826 2.42 22.93 -22.19
C ARG A 826 3.52 23.27 -23.18
N LEU A 827 4.50 22.36 -23.36
CA LEU A 827 5.62 22.58 -24.31
C LEU A 827 5.78 21.35 -25.20
N LYS A 828 6.12 21.59 -26.49
CA LYS A 828 6.36 20.54 -27.49
C LYS A 828 7.56 20.87 -28.33
N LYS A 829 8.39 19.87 -28.65
CA LYS A 829 9.53 20.04 -29.58
C LYS A 829 9.97 18.71 -30.16
N ARG A 830 10.33 18.74 -31.45
CA ARG A 830 10.69 17.54 -32.23
C ARG A 830 12.20 17.33 -32.34
N PHE A 831 12.56 16.03 -32.39
CA PHE A 831 13.90 15.59 -32.79
C PHE A 831 13.80 14.39 -33.73
N LEU A 832 14.91 14.06 -34.43
CA LEU A 832 14.98 12.97 -35.41
C LEU A 832 15.89 11.86 -34.87
N VAL A 833 15.45 10.62 -35.00
CA VAL A 833 16.28 9.42 -34.83
C VAL A 833 16.57 8.89 -36.25
N THR A 834 17.84 8.86 -36.64
CA THR A 834 18.30 8.34 -37.94
C THR A 834 18.53 6.82 -37.85
N PRO A 835 18.57 6.14 -39.03
CA PRO A 835 18.75 4.69 -39.11
C PRO A 835 20.00 4.13 -38.44
#